data_9c9e3b9e22b654fe00e4b2e4bd43a350
#
_entry.id   9c9e3b9e22b654fe00e4b2e4bd43a350
#
_cell.length_a   1.000
_cell.length_b   1.000
_cell.length_c   1.000
_cell.angle_alpha   90.00
_cell.angle_beta   90.00
_cell.angle_gamma   90.00
#
_symmetry.space_group_name_H-M   'P 1'
#
loop_
_entity.id
_entity.type
_entity.pdbx_description
1 polymer ?
#
loop_
_entity_poly.entity_id
_entity_poly.type
_entity_poly.pdbx_seq_one_letter_code
_entity_poly.pdbx_strand_id
1 'polypeptide(L)'
;FEGDDPVFDKDTTVHIGTDEFHGNGGNEYFRSFSDSMIKYIQGTGRDVRMWGSLSNKNGKTPVASKDVQLNIWNTGYANPKNMYDLGYDLINTLEGSLYIVPSAGYYSDYLNSQNLYNNWVPNNFSGTVLRAGDKQVLGGTYAIWNDQIGTRGNGITEYDDFDRFFQPLPSLSEKMWGEGTDRTYAQMRAVAEKVDTAPNTNPYYEADSVGNDVIDYSFDDEKVYDESGNNNDSVSEKNVEEVAGKSGNALKLNGGESYVETPVDMVGPTSGKTAGSSISMWVKRDAASDNSEQVLCETNTKFNTYAIKAVQKNTEKVGFSREGYDYSFDYELPKDEWVYLTINGYKDKAELYVNNKYVSSATLDNETKTSGSKVATLVLPVEYIGSKTNSFKGLVDELTVSADPTTVSESGNALSRAGWTVSACSQESSEGSAQNAIDGDDTTFWHTNWRTPDVISGTHNHYFEVTLPEVQTISRLSCLPRQNSANGRIFKYDIVVTKADGTETTVVTDGTWANDASEKFADFDPIEAKKVKLVIKDAGSDNAGKHGTIAELNLYAAYGKADVQKAYNTYVNYKSEDYTGKTWTFFADALANAKKVLDNADSTAAAYSQAYTNLTNVAAQLETTKDKLTRVLTGYQNFDTTGYSEGSIANYQKQVKKAEELLKKEGATGADFARALENLKKAKAALSTEEPAKSDKTKLTAAVAEAEKVNKADYTDDSVKSFEQALTAAKAVLEDTYATQAEVDAAVNTLKQ
;
A
#
# COMPACT_ATOMS: atom_id res chain seq x y z
N PHE A 1 11.17 -44.13 8.04
CA PHE A 1 12.65 -44.12 8.09
C PHE A 1 13.29 -45.36 7.47
N GLU A 2 12.64 -46.50 7.53
CA GLU A 2 13.18 -47.80 7.12
C GLU A 2 12.28 -48.41 6.02
N GLY A 3 12.83 -49.38 5.24
CA GLY A 3 12.15 -50.08 4.17
C GLY A 3 12.78 -49.79 2.81
N ASP A 4 12.18 -50.38 1.78
CA ASP A 4 12.68 -50.28 0.39
C ASP A 4 12.39 -48.92 -0.27
N ASP A 5 11.42 -48.13 0.29
CA ASP A 5 11.04 -46.81 -0.18
C ASP A 5 10.75 -45.90 1.04
N PRO A 6 11.78 -45.41 1.73
CA PRO A 6 11.61 -44.56 2.92
C PRO A 6 11.09 -43.19 2.51
N VAL A 7 10.07 -42.70 3.22
CA VAL A 7 9.45 -41.36 2.97
C VAL A 7 10.44 -40.21 3.23
N PHE A 8 11.40 -40.41 4.15
CA PHE A 8 12.41 -39.40 4.50
C PHE A 8 13.78 -39.80 3.96
N ASP A 9 14.43 -38.89 3.28
CA ASP A 9 15.79 -39.07 2.78
C ASP A 9 16.80 -39.31 3.88
N LYS A 10 17.96 -39.92 3.55
CA LYS A 10 19.03 -40.18 4.51
C LYS A 10 19.67 -38.94 5.12
N ASP A 11 19.59 -37.81 4.36
CA ASP A 11 20.14 -36.53 4.82
C ASP A 11 19.15 -35.75 5.70
N THR A 12 17.96 -36.29 5.97
CA THR A 12 16.95 -35.66 6.84
C THR A 12 17.46 -35.66 8.30
N THR A 13 17.61 -34.49 8.92
CA THR A 13 17.82 -34.36 10.35
C THR A 13 16.49 -34.58 11.08
N VAL A 14 16.49 -35.52 12.04
CA VAL A 14 15.27 -35.87 12.80
C VAL A 14 15.29 -35.16 14.15
N HIS A 15 14.30 -34.31 14.38
CA HIS A 15 14.11 -33.63 15.66
C HIS A 15 13.25 -34.50 16.58
N ILE A 16 13.79 -34.88 17.75
CA ILE A 16 13.13 -35.80 18.70
C ILE A 16 12.38 -35.08 19.84
N GLY A 17 12.21 -33.77 19.76
CA GLY A 17 11.56 -32.95 20.81
C GLY A 17 12.46 -32.77 22.03
N THR A 18 11.98 -33.15 23.23
CA THR A 18 12.73 -33.15 24.49
C THR A 18 12.87 -31.78 25.19
N ASP A 19 11.87 -30.92 25.09
CA ASP A 19 11.88 -29.61 25.72
C ASP A 19 11.48 -29.65 27.20
N GLU A 20 10.19 -29.64 27.52
CA GLU A 20 9.66 -29.43 28.86
C GLU A 20 9.02 -30.71 29.45
N PHE A 21 9.84 -31.72 29.73
CA PHE A 21 9.35 -32.94 30.37
C PHE A 21 9.04 -32.72 31.86
N HIS A 22 7.78 -32.85 32.25
CA HIS A 22 7.30 -32.75 33.65
C HIS A 22 6.82 -34.07 34.26
N GLY A 23 7.14 -35.21 33.64
CA GLY A 23 6.65 -36.51 34.03
C GLY A 23 7.23 -37.02 35.38
N ASN A 24 6.45 -37.81 36.12
CA ASN A 24 6.90 -38.55 37.29
C ASN A 24 7.91 -39.61 36.88
N GLY A 25 9.06 -39.67 37.54
CA GLY A 25 10.13 -40.65 37.25
C GLY A 25 11.48 -39.99 36.99
N GLY A 26 11.49 -38.68 36.90
CA GLY A 26 12.69 -37.89 37.03
C GLY A 26 13.64 -37.88 35.84
N ASN A 27 14.76 -37.29 36.09
CA ASN A 27 15.78 -36.97 35.09
C ASN A 27 16.38 -38.22 34.45
N GLU A 28 16.48 -39.33 35.15
CA GLU A 28 17.07 -40.55 34.62
C GLU A 28 16.23 -41.19 33.52
N TYR A 29 14.89 -41.16 33.64
CA TYR A 29 13.99 -41.61 32.54
C TYR A 29 14.11 -40.74 31.32
N PHE A 30 14.12 -39.42 31.50
CA PHE A 30 14.31 -38.46 30.42
C PHE A 30 15.63 -38.72 29.68
N ARG A 31 16.72 -38.90 30.45
CA ARG A 31 18.04 -39.13 29.87
C ARG A 31 18.13 -40.48 29.15
N SER A 32 17.55 -41.53 29.73
CA SER A 32 17.50 -42.85 29.12
C SER A 32 16.66 -42.85 27.83
N PHE A 33 15.52 -42.17 27.83
CA PHE A 33 14.71 -42.02 26.65
C PHE A 33 15.46 -41.24 25.55
N SER A 34 16.04 -40.09 25.88
CA SER A 34 16.78 -39.25 24.92
C SER A 34 17.95 -40.03 24.30
N ASP A 35 18.74 -40.73 25.11
CA ASP A 35 19.86 -41.55 24.64
C ASP A 35 19.39 -42.67 23.70
N SER A 36 18.32 -43.35 24.08
CA SER A 36 17.73 -44.42 23.25
C SER A 36 17.22 -43.92 21.90
N MET A 37 16.54 -42.79 21.89
CA MET A 37 16.03 -42.21 20.65
C MET A 37 17.15 -41.67 19.76
N ILE A 38 18.16 -41.02 20.33
CA ILE A 38 19.35 -40.58 19.60
C ILE A 38 20.01 -41.79 18.89
N LYS A 39 20.28 -42.87 19.63
CA LYS A 39 20.92 -44.07 19.08
C LYS A 39 20.05 -44.75 18.02
N TYR A 40 18.73 -44.77 18.22
CA TYR A 40 17.82 -45.34 17.23
C TYR A 40 17.90 -44.58 15.91
N ILE A 41 17.77 -43.25 15.94
CA ILE A 41 17.82 -42.42 14.73
C ILE A 41 19.19 -42.50 14.05
N GLN A 42 20.28 -42.39 14.82
CA GLN A 42 21.63 -42.56 14.29
C GLN A 42 21.85 -43.96 13.66
N GLY A 43 21.18 -44.97 14.20
CA GLY A 43 21.17 -46.33 13.64
C GLY A 43 20.50 -46.38 12.22
N THR A 44 19.64 -45.42 11.87
CA THR A 44 19.08 -45.28 10.53
C THR A 44 19.98 -44.51 9.58
N GLY A 45 21.14 -43.99 10.06
CA GLY A 45 22.08 -43.18 9.29
C GLY A 45 21.73 -41.72 9.16
N ARG A 46 20.88 -41.19 10.05
CA ARG A 46 20.40 -39.79 10.03
C ARG A 46 20.93 -39.00 11.21
N ASP A 47 21.05 -37.68 11.03
CA ASP A 47 21.41 -36.77 12.11
C ASP A 47 20.22 -36.55 13.07
N VAL A 48 20.56 -36.26 14.33
CA VAL A 48 19.58 -36.05 15.38
C VAL A 48 19.62 -34.62 15.88
N ARG A 49 18.45 -34.02 16.04
CA ARG A 49 18.26 -32.73 16.68
C ARG A 49 17.32 -32.88 17.88
N MET A 50 17.53 -32.07 18.90
CA MET A 50 16.67 -32.05 20.07
C MET A 50 16.65 -30.66 20.75
N TRP A 51 15.62 -30.38 21.52
CA TRP A 51 15.61 -29.22 22.40
C TRP A 51 16.56 -29.41 23.57
N GLY A 52 17.30 -28.36 23.90
CA GLY A 52 18.26 -28.37 24.99
C GLY A 52 17.59 -28.39 26.36
N SER A 53 17.69 -29.51 27.12
CA SER A 53 17.12 -29.68 28.44
C SER A 53 18.07 -30.35 29.43
N LEU A 54 19.27 -30.74 29.02
CA LEU A 54 20.15 -31.65 29.78
C LEU A 54 20.78 -31.01 31.01
N SER A 55 20.83 -29.69 31.15
CA SER A 55 21.24 -29.04 32.41
C SER A 55 20.13 -29.08 33.45
N ASN A 56 18.88 -28.85 33.05
CA ASN A 56 17.69 -29.00 33.91
C ASN A 56 17.45 -30.47 34.26
N LYS A 57 17.60 -31.37 33.28
CA LYS A 57 17.47 -32.84 33.46
C LYS A 57 18.82 -33.48 33.78
N ASN A 58 19.53 -32.92 34.76
CA ASN A 58 20.78 -33.45 35.21
C ASN A 58 20.62 -34.86 35.86
N GLY A 59 21.53 -35.77 35.57
CA GLY A 59 21.44 -37.15 36.06
C GLY A 59 22.70 -37.96 35.76
N LYS A 60 22.71 -39.25 36.15
CA LYS A 60 23.85 -40.16 35.99
C LYS A 60 23.84 -40.90 34.65
N THR A 61 22.66 -41.10 34.05
CA THR A 61 22.55 -41.79 32.76
C THR A 61 23.22 -40.93 31.67
N PRO A 62 24.26 -41.46 31.00
CA PRO A 62 24.89 -40.73 29.91
C PRO A 62 23.93 -40.56 28.73
N VAL A 63 24.06 -39.45 28.02
CA VAL A 63 23.31 -39.20 26.78
C VAL A 63 24.33 -38.97 25.67
N ALA A 64 24.18 -39.65 24.55
CA ALA A 64 25.04 -39.49 23.39
C ALA A 64 25.08 -38.05 22.90
N SER A 65 26.28 -37.55 22.60
CA SER A 65 26.47 -36.15 22.15
C SER A 65 27.06 -36.02 20.75
N LYS A 66 27.77 -37.08 20.30
CA LYS A 66 28.40 -37.04 18.99
C LYS A 66 27.36 -37.00 17.89
N ASP A 67 27.51 -36.07 16.96
CA ASP A 67 26.60 -35.86 15.82
C ASP A 67 25.14 -35.59 16.28
N VAL A 68 24.98 -34.87 17.41
CA VAL A 68 23.69 -34.45 17.96
C VAL A 68 23.62 -32.92 18.05
N GLN A 69 22.60 -32.38 17.46
CA GLN A 69 22.33 -30.93 17.40
C GLN A 69 21.38 -30.53 18.53
N LEU A 70 21.70 -29.46 19.26
CA LEU A 70 20.86 -28.91 20.33
C LEU A 70 20.36 -27.51 19.98
N ASN A 71 19.03 -27.31 19.93
CA ASN A 71 18.43 -26.00 19.98
C ASN A 71 18.51 -25.47 21.42
N ILE A 72 19.37 -24.49 21.65
CA ILE A 72 19.50 -23.83 22.96
C ILE A 72 18.48 -22.72 23.02
N TRP A 73 17.32 -23.00 23.62
CA TRP A 73 16.20 -22.10 23.75
C TRP A 73 16.18 -21.34 25.09
N ASN A 74 16.74 -21.98 26.15
CA ASN A 74 16.85 -21.40 27.48
C ASN A 74 18.16 -21.90 28.15
N THR A 75 18.99 -20.98 28.62
CA THR A 75 20.31 -21.30 29.20
C THR A 75 20.24 -22.04 30.55
N GLY A 76 19.10 -21.94 31.25
CA GLY A 76 18.84 -22.73 32.49
C GLY A 76 18.48 -24.19 32.20
N TYR A 77 17.82 -24.45 31.05
CA TYR A 77 17.51 -25.80 30.62
C TYR A 77 18.71 -26.50 29.98
N ALA A 78 19.50 -25.78 29.20
CA ALA A 78 20.76 -26.29 28.65
C ALA A 78 21.83 -25.19 28.70
N ASN A 79 22.82 -25.34 29.58
CA ASN A 79 23.93 -24.40 29.64
C ASN A 79 24.81 -24.53 28.40
N PRO A 80 24.97 -23.48 27.59
CA PRO A 80 25.63 -23.54 26.29
C PRO A 80 27.08 -24.04 26.39
N LYS A 81 27.84 -23.54 27.39
CA LYS A 81 29.25 -23.95 27.57
C LYS A 81 29.37 -25.44 27.95
N ASN A 82 28.50 -25.91 28.83
CA ASN A 82 28.52 -27.32 29.24
C ASN A 82 28.14 -28.23 28.07
N MET A 83 27.14 -27.86 27.29
CA MET A 83 26.73 -28.65 26.11
C MET A 83 27.82 -28.67 25.04
N TYR A 84 28.46 -27.53 24.81
CA TYR A 84 29.61 -27.43 23.92
C TYR A 84 30.76 -28.37 24.37
N ASP A 85 31.13 -28.33 25.66
CA ASP A 85 32.21 -29.15 26.19
C ASP A 85 31.88 -30.65 26.18
N LEU A 86 30.61 -31.03 26.18
CA LEU A 86 30.15 -32.42 26.02
C LEU A 86 30.15 -32.87 24.55
N GLY A 87 30.41 -32.00 23.61
CA GLY A 87 30.51 -32.30 22.17
C GLY A 87 29.21 -32.27 21.40
N TYR A 88 28.16 -31.56 21.87
CA TYR A 88 26.95 -31.26 21.10
C TYR A 88 27.20 -30.12 20.13
N ASP A 89 26.57 -30.19 18.98
CA ASP A 89 26.46 -29.05 18.07
C ASP A 89 25.31 -28.13 18.51
N LEU A 90 25.55 -26.82 18.55
CA LEU A 90 24.60 -25.85 19.12
C LEU A 90 23.95 -24.98 18.10
N ILE A 91 22.64 -24.78 18.24
CA ILE A 91 21.82 -23.84 17.48
C ILE A 91 21.25 -22.82 18.46
N ASN A 92 21.52 -21.56 18.23
CA ASN A 92 20.99 -20.47 19.05
C ASN A 92 19.50 -20.24 18.74
N THR A 93 18.64 -20.55 19.70
CA THR A 93 17.18 -20.43 19.60
C THR A 93 16.62 -19.74 20.85
N LEU A 94 17.40 -18.83 21.46
CA LEU A 94 17.08 -18.26 22.76
C LEU A 94 15.73 -17.52 22.77
N GLU A 95 14.85 -17.93 23.66
CA GLU A 95 13.48 -17.43 23.82
C GLU A 95 13.39 -15.90 23.94
N GLY A 96 14.30 -15.26 24.67
CA GLY A 96 14.30 -13.83 24.91
C GLY A 96 14.66 -12.98 23.68
N SER A 97 15.16 -13.58 22.58
CA SER A 97 15.59 -12.85 21.38
C SER A 97 15.07 -13.43 20.06
N LEU A 98 14.64 -14.70 20.05
CA LEU A 98 14.30 -15.43 18.82
C LEU A 98 12.91 -16.09 18.86
N TYR A 99 12.11 -15.89 19.91
CA TYR A 99 10.74 -16.38 19.95
C TYR A 99 9.77 -15.32 19.49
N ILE A 100 8.84 -15.74 18.64
CA ILE A 100 7.65 -15.03 18.22
C ILE A 100 6.47 -15.82 18.77
N VAL A 101 5.68 -15.20 19.67
CA VAL A 101 4.49 -15.85 20.23
C VAL A 101 3.32 -14.86 20.09
N PRO A 102 2.58 -14.94 18.96
CA PRO A 102 1.52 -14.00 18.67
C PRO A 102 0.50 -13.89 19.80
N SER A 103 0.19 -12.67 20.24
CA SER A 103 -0.78 -12.38 21.32
C SER A 103 -0.46 -12.87 22.72
N ALA A 104 0.69 -13.46 22.97
CA ALA A 104 1.00 -14.07 24.28
C ALA A 104 1.30 -13.06 25.39
N GLY A 105 1.87 -11.90 25.05
CA GLY A 105 2.24 -10.86 26.03
C GLY A 105 3.45 -11.16 26.91
N TYR A 106 3.94 -12.39 26.91
CA TYR A 106 5.15 -12.80 27.63
C TYR A 106 6.37 -13.01 26.74
N TYR A 107 6.17 -13.08 25.42
CA TYR A 107 7.22 -13.05 24.38
C TYR A 107 6.89 -12.02 23.32
N SER A 108 7.81 -11.84 22.38
CA SER A 108 7.62 -10.90 21.28
C SER A 108 6.52 -11.36 20.33
N ASP A 109 5.60 -10.47 19.97
CA ASP A 109 4.62 -10.69 18.90
C ASP A 109 5.30 -10.53 17.52
N TYR A 110 6.21 -9.56 17.43
CA TYR A 110 7.14 -9.37 16.30
C TYR A 110 8.56 -9.23 16.81
N LEU A 111 9.51 -9.86 16.14
CA LEU A 111 10.93 -9.64 16.46
C LEU A 111 11.39 -8.29 15.91
N ASN A 112 12.20 -7.59 16.69
CA ASN A 112 12.83 -6.36 16.24
C ASN A 112 13.99 -6.68 15.28
N SER A 113 13.72 -6.66 13.98
CA SER A 113 14.69 -6.96 12.91
C SER A 113 15.94 -6.10 12.99
N GLN A 114 15.80 -4.79 13.32
CA GLN A 114 16.93 -3.87 13.43
C GLN A 114 17.83 -4.24 14.62
N ASN A 115 17.23 -4.59 15.76
CA ASN A 115 18.00 -5.05 16.92
C ASN A 115 18.71 -6.38 16.65
N LEU A 116 18.06 -7.32 15.96
CA LEU A 116 18.70 -8.56 15.51
C LEU A 116 19.89 -8.26 14.62
N TYR A 117 19.71 -7.39 13.63
CA TYR A 117 20.78 -7.02 12.70
C TYR A 117 21.97 -6.36 13.39
N ASN A 118 21.71 -5.41 14.29
CA ASN A 118 22.77 -4.62 14.90
C ASN A 118 23.50 -5.34 16.04
N ASN A 119 22.79 -6.18 16.81
CA ASN A 119 23.28 -6.65 18.11
C ASN A 119 23.36 -8.17 18.28
N TRP A 120 22.56 -8.95 17.52
CA TRP A 120 22.57 -10.40 17.68
C TRP A 120 23.69 -11.06 16.86
N VAL A 121 24.27 -12.11 17.41
CA VAL A 121 25.22 -13.00 16.72
C VAL A 121 24.98 -14.46 17.15
N PRO A 122 25.17 -15.45 16.25
CA PRO A 122 24.80 -16.83 16.52
C PRO A 122 25.60 -17.46 17.66
N ASN A 123 26.83 -17.03 17.91
CA ASN A 123 27.74 -17.58 18.92
C ASN A 123 27.61 -16.95 20.32
N ASN A 124 26.66 -16.00 20.52
CA ASN A 124 26.37 -15.40 21.81
C ASN A 124 25.07 -15.94 22.40
N PHE A 125 25.18 -16.80 23.41
CA PHE A 125 24.04 -17.39 24.12
C PHE A 125 23.80 -16.64 25.43
N SER A 126 23.22 -15.46 25.38
CA SER A 126 22.89 -14.62 26.55
C SER A 126 24.10 -14.41 27.49
N GLY A 127 25.21 -13.94 26.94
CA GLY A 127 26.44 -13.67 27.68
C GLY A 127 27.44 -14.83 27.70
N THR A 128 27.05 -16.05 27.34
CA THR A 128 28.00 -17.13 27.03
C THR A 128 28.43 -17.00 25.57
N VAL A 129 29.62 -16.47 25.36
CA VAL A 129 30.17 -16.25 24.01
C VAL A 129 31.12 -17.36 23.65
N LEU A 130 30.80 -18.16 22.64
CA LEU A 130 31.65 -19.15 22.05
C LEU A 130 32.50 -18.55 20.92
N ARG A 131 33.47 -19.31 20.41
CA ARG A 131 34.33 -18.84 19.33
C ARG A 131 33.49 -18.59 18.07
N ALA A 132 33.63 -17.42 17.44
CA ALA A 132 33.02 -17.14 16.15
C ALA A 132 33.57 -18.08 15.06
N GLY A 133 32.69 -18.58 14.19
CA GLY A 133 33.06 -19.57 13.16
C GLY A 133 33.44 -20.97 13.69
N ASP A 134 33.11 -21.28 14.94
CA ASP A 134 33.29 -22.61 15.47
C ASP A 134 32.31 -23.61 14.85
N LYS A 135 32.78 -24.77 14.45
CA LYS A 135 31.99 -25.81 13.76
C LYS A 135 30.86 -26.39 14.61
N GLN A 136 30.99 -26.36 15.94
CA GLN A 136 29.91 -26.75 16.84
C GLN A 136 28.83 -25.70 17.03
N VAL A 137 29.00 -24.48 16.49
CA VAL A 137 27.96 -23.44 16.48
C VAL A 137 27.36 -23.38 15.07
N LEU A 138 26.27 -24.09 14.87
CA LEU A 138 25.67 -24.27 13.54
C LEU A 138 24.94 -23.03 13.03
N GLY A 139 24.55 -22.09 13.90
CA GLY A 139 23.83 -20.89 13.54
C GLY A 139 22.74 -20.55 14.54
N GLY A 140 21.65 -19.97 14.03
CA GLY A 140 20.48 -19.61 14.82
C GLY A 140 19.17 -19.97 14.12
N THR A 141 18.12 -20.09 14.93
CA THR A 141 16.76 -20.34 14.46
C THR A 141 15.81 -19.49 15.30
N TYR A 142 14.92 -18.74 14.68
CA TYR A 142 13.77 -18.22 15.39
C TYR A 142 12.59 -19.18 15.27
N ALA A 143 11.66 -19.10 16.23
CA ALA A 143 10.49 -19.97 16.29
C ALA A 143 9.22 -19.14 16.44
N ILE A 144 8.19 -19.54 15.70
CA ILE A 144 6.84 -19.02 15.85
C ILE A 144 6.04 -20.07 16.61
N TRP A 145 5.52 -19.67 17.79
CA TRP A 145 4.71 -20.52 18.66
C TRP A 145 3.28 -20.02 18.71
N ASN A 146 2.35 -20.80 18.20
CA ASN A 146 0.93 -20.45 18.17
C ASN A 146 0.19 -20.85 19.45
N ASP A 147 0.81 -20.66 20.62
CA ASP A 147 0.26 -21.03 21.93
C ASP A 147 -1.06 -20.35 22.24
N GLN A 148 -1.26 -19.13 21.71
CA GLN A 148 -2.40 -18.28 21.99
C GLN A 148 -3.38 -18.15 20.82
N ILE A 149 -3.31 -19.06 19.85
CA ILE A 149 -4.16 -19.02 18.65
C ILE A 149 -5.66 -19.00 18.99
N GLY A 150 -6.07 -19.67 20.05
CA GLY A 150 -7.45 -19.73 20.51
C GLY A 150 -7.89 -18.59 21.43
N THR A 151 -7.00 -17.71 21.86
CA THR A 151 -7.34 -16.59 22.76
C THR A 151 -7.79 -15.35 22.01
N ARG A 152 -7.47 -15.26 20.73
CA ARG A 152 -8.05 -14.27 19.82
C ARG A 152 -9.43 -14.77 19.36
N GLY A 153 -10.44 -13.90 19.35
CA GLY A 153 -11.77 -14.26 18.88
C GLY A 153 -11.82 -14.83 17.46
N ASN A 154 -10.82 -14.50 16.66
CA ASN A 154 -10.73 -14.86 15.24
C ASN A 154 -9.55 -15.80 14.91
N GLY A 155 -8.71 -16.18 15.87
CA GLY A 155 -7.52 -17.01 15.62
C GLY A 155 -6.34 -16.22 15.01
N ILE A 156 -5.41 -16.97 14.45
CA ILE A 156 -4.25 -16.47 13.72
C ILE A 156 -4.28 -17.11 12.35
N THR A 157 -4.13 -16.31 11.29
CA THR A 157 -4.14 -16.79 9.90
C THR A 157 -2.74 -17.15 9.43
N GLU A 158 -2.65 -17.84 8.29
CA GLU A 158 -1.38 -18.07 7.60
C GLU A 158 -0.67 -16.78 7.23
N TYR A 159 -1.44 -15.73 6.88
CA TYR A 159 -0.90 -14.39 6.64
C TYR A 159 -0.25 -13.82 7.90
N ASP A 160 -0.91 -13.94 9.05
CA ASP A 160 -0.40 -13.43 10.33
C ASP A 160 0.94 -14.07 10.70
N ASP A 161 1.06 -15.38 10.49
CA ASP A 161 2.30 -16.11 10.73
C ASP A 161 3.38 -15.71 9.72
N PHE A 162 3.02 -15.57 8.44
CA PHE A 162 3.96 -15.17 7.39
C PHE A 162 4.50 -13.75 7.61
N ASP A 163 3.64 -12.79 7.97
CA ASP A 163 4.04 -11.42 8.25
C ASP A 163 5.08 -11.36 9.39
N ARG A 164 4.90 -12.19 10.42
CA ARG A 164 5.85 -12.30 11.52
C ARG A 164 7.12 -13.04 11.14
N PHE A 165 6.98 -14.07 10.31
CA PHE A 165 8.10 -14.90 9.83
C PHE A 165 9.04 -14.10 8.94
N PHE A 166 8.50 -13.38 7.97
CA PHE A 166 9.29 -12.77 6.91
C PHE A 166 10.12 -11.58 7.38
N GLN A 167 9.61 -10.77 8.30
CA GLN A 167 10.28 -9.55 8.75
C GLN A 167 11.69 -9.76 9.33
N PRO A 168 11.95 -10.70 10.25
CA PRO A 168 13.28 -10.94 10.81
C PRO A 168 14.20 -11.76 9.92
N LEU A 169 13.66 -12.47 8.91
CA LEU A 169 14.42 -13.42 8.09
C LEU A 169 15.66 -12.84 7.41
N PRO A 170 15.59 -11.67 6.74
CA PRO A 170 16.78 -11.07 6.13
C PRO A 170 17.87 -10.73 7.14
N SER A 171 17.48 -10.20 8.31
CA SER A 171 18.43 -9.88 9.38
C SER A 171 19.13 -11.11 9.91
N LEU A 172 18.38 -12.18 10.20
CA LEU A 172 18.95 -13.41 10.70
C LEU A 172 19.85 -14.10 9.66
N SER A 173 19.42 -14.13 8.40
CA SER A 173 20.18 -14.70 7.28
C SER A 173 21.53 -13.99 7.10
N GLU A 174 21.55 -12.67 7.06
CA GLU A 174 22.77 -11.87 6.95
C GLU A 174 23.74 -12.15 8.12
N LYS A 175 23.20 -12.27 9.34
CA LYS A 175 24.01 -12.56 10.54
C LYS A 175 24.57 -13.98 10.59
N MET A 176 23.93 -14.94 9.92
CA MET A 176 24.39 -16.32 9.88
C MET A 176 25.36 -16.59 8.72
N TRP A 177 25.13 -15.98 7.55
CA TRP A 177 25.85 -16.28 6.32
C TRP A 177 26.85 -15.18 5.91
N GLY A 178 26.69 -13.96 6.42
CA GLY A 178 27.55 -12.82 6.11
C GLY A 178 28.79 -12.78 6.99
N GLU A 179 29.98 -12.67 6.39
CA GLU A 179 31.20 -12.30 7.09
C GLU A 179 31.24 -10.77 7.29
N GLY A 180 30.51 -10.28 8.28
CA GLY A 180 30.58 -8.87 8.72
C GLY A 180 30.49 -7.88 7.56
N THR A 181 29.30 -7.62 7.07
CA THR A 181 29.09 -6.60 6.06
C THR A 181 29.17 -5.21 6.70
N ASP A 182 29.86 -4.29 6.07
CA ASP A 182 29.87 -2.87 6.48
C ASP A 182 28.55 -2.15 6.16
N ARG A 183 27.47 -2.93 5.89
CA ARG A 183 26.14 -2.40 5.58
C ARG A 183 25.43 -1.93 6.84
N THR A 184 24.76 -0.80 6.74
CA THR A 184 23.78 -0.39 7.73
C THR A 184 22.51 -1.25 7.62
N TYR A 185 21.65 -1.24 8.64
CA TYR A 185 20.37 -1.93 8.61
C TYR A 185 19.51 -1.47 7.41
N ALA A 186 19.45 -0.16 7.12
CA ALA A 186 18.71 0.38 5.98
C ALA A 186 19.25 -0.16 4.64
N GLN A 187 20.57 -0.24 4.47
CA GLN A 187 21.18 -0.81 3.26
C GLN A 187 20.89 -2.31 3.11
N MET A 188 20.88 -3.07 4.22
CA MET A 188 20.49 -4.48 4.22
C MET A 188 19.02 -4.64 3.84
N ARG A 189 18.14 -3.82 4.40
CA ARG A 189 16.70 -3.81 4.04
C ARG A 189 16.49 -3.54 2.57
N ALA A 190 17.17 -2.53 2.00
CA ALA A 190 17.08 -2.21 0.59
C ALA A 190 17.55 -3.35 -0.34
N VAL A 191 18.49 -4.19 0.13
CA VAL A 191 18.88 -5.41 -0.59
C VAL A 191 17.82 -6.50 -0.44
N ALA A 192 17.31 -6.72 0.78
CA ALA A 192 16.26 -7.71 1.04
C ALA A 192 14.99 -7.43 0.22
N GLU A 193 14.61 -6.16 0.11
CA GLU A 193 13.47 -5.72 -0.71
C GLU A 193 13.65 -6.01 -2.20
N LYS A 194 14.87 -5.99 -2.71
CA LYS A 194 15.17 -6.37 -4.10
C LYS A 194 15.21 -7.87 -4.34
N VAL A 195 15.56 -8.63 -3.33
CA VAL A 195 15.58 -10.11 -3.39
C VAL A 195 14.17 -10.65 -3.34
N ASP A 196 13.33 -10.00 -2.52
CA ASP A 196 11.93 -10.32 -2.32
C ASP A 196 11.66 -11.77 -1.85
N THR A 197 10.41 -12.22 -1.90
CA THR A 197 9.99 -13.58 -1.59
C THR A 197 10.07 -14.49 -2.80
N ALA A 198 10.22 -15.78 -2.58
CA ALA A 198 10.04 -16.74 -3.68
C ALA A 198 8.58 -16.71 -4.15
N PRO A 199 8.32 -16.94 -5.46
CA PRO A 199 6.97 -16.98 -6.00
C PRO A 199 6.06 -17.92 -5.21
N ASN A 200 4.83 -17.52 -4.95
CA ASN A 200 3.80 -18.30 -4.25
C ASN A 200 4.14 -18.70 -2.80
N THR A 201 5.07 -18.00 -2.15
CA THR A 201 5.42 -18.25 -0.74
C THR A 201 4.64 -17.37 0.22
N ASN A 202 4.01 -16.30 -0.27
CA ASN A 202 3.17 -15.42 0.51
C ASN A 202 1.71 -15.58 0.10
N PRO A 203 0.83 -16.08 0.96
CA PRO A 203 -0.56 -16.38 0.61
C PRO A 203 -1.39 -15.15 0.23
N TYR A 204 -0.98 -13.91 0.60
CA TYR A 204 -1.84 -12.73 0.46
C TYR A 204 -1.10 -11.45 0.06
N TYR A 205 0.18 -11.53 -0.29
CA TYR A 205 0.99 -10.34 -0.55
C TYR A 205 0.94 -9.85 -1.99
N GLU A 206 0.86 -10.78 -2.91
CA GLU A 206 0.97 -10.46 -4.33
C GLU A 206 -0.39 -10.65 -4.98
N ALA A 207 -1.02 -9.55 -5.35
CA ALA A 207 -1.98 -9.58 -6.43
C ALA A 207 -1.17 -9.36 -7.71
N ASP A 208 -1.14 -10.37 -8.57
CA ASP A 208 -0.60 -10.20 -9.92
C ASP A 208 -1.29 -9.01 -10.57
N SER A 209 -0.55 -7.96 -10.90
CA SER A 209 -1.11 -6.80 -11.57
C SER A 209 -0.21 -6.31 -12.71
N VAL A 210 -0.84 -5.85 -13.79
CA VAL A 210 -0.16 -5.28 -14.96
C VAL A 210 0.43 -3.90 -14.66
N GLY A 211 -0.10 -3.23 -13.63
CA GLY A 211 0.33 -1.92 -13.15
C GLY A 211 0.28 -1.85 -11.63
N ASN A 212 0.24 -0.67 -11.09
CA ASN A 212 0.13 -0.48 -9.64
C ASN A 212 -1.29 -0.75 -9.15
N ASP A 213 -2.31 -0.41 -9.94
CA ASP A 213 -3.71 -0.64 -9.58
C ASP A 213 -4.08 -2.10 -9.81
N VAL A 214 -4.56 -2.76 -8.78
CA VAL A 214 -5.03 -4.15 -8.78
C VAL A 214 -6.49 -4.22 -9.18
N ILE A 215 -7.29 -3.27 -8.69
CA ILE A 215 -8.72 -3.09 -8.97
C ILE A 215 -8.97 -1.62 -9.24
N ASP A 216 -9.80 -1.31 -10.25
CA ASP A 216 -10.30 0.04 -10.54
C ASP A 216 -11.76 -0.07 -10.99
N TYR A 217 -12.71 0.24 -10.09
CA TYR A 217 -14.16 0.15 -10.34
C TYR A 217 -14.78 1.54 -10.40
N SER A 218 -15.24 1.95 -11.58
CA SER A 218 -16.00 3.19 -11.77
C SER A 218 -17.45 3.10 -11.30
N PHE A 219 -18.03 1.89 -11.28
CA PHE A 219 -19.45 1.63 -11.02
C PHE A 219 -20.42 2.28 -12.02
N ASP A 220 -19.94 2.62 -13.21
CA ASP A 220 -20.73 3.28 -14.26
C ASP A 220 -21.62 2.33 -15.07
N ASP A 221 -21.44 1.02 -14.91
CA ASP A 221 -22.12 -0.02 -15.67
C ASP A 221 -22.99 -0.90 -14.77
N GLU A 222 -24.05 -1.50 -15.34
CA GLU A 222 -24.95 -2.43 -14.64
C GLU A 222 -24.21 -3.61 -13.99
N LYS A 223 -23.09 -4.05 -14.59
CA LYS A 223 -22.14 -4.99 -13.99
C LYS A 223 -20.87 -4.25 -13.60
N VAL A 224 -20.28 -4.60 -12.46
CA VAL A 224 -19.02 -4.00 -12.00
C VAL A 224 -17.84 -4.59 -12.78
N TYR A 225 -17.26 -3.78 -13.66
CA TYR A 225 -16.06 -4.12 -14.46
C TYR A 225 -14.80 -3.53 -13.85
N ASP A 226 -13.71 -4.31 -13.93
CA ASP A 226 -12.39 -3.81 -13.57
C ASP A 226 -11.74 -3.04 -14.73
N GLU A 227 -11.36 -1.81 -14.46
CA GLU A 227 -10.72 -0.89 -15.39
C GLU A 227 -9.22 -0.71 -15.12
N SER A 228 -8.64 -1.50 -14.20
CA SER A 228 -7.19 -1.52 -13.92
C SER A 228 -6.38 -2.18 -15.05
N GLY A 229 -7.00 -3.03 -15.85
CA GLY A 229 -6.35 -3.87 -16.86
C GLY A 229 -6.01 -5.29 -16.39
N ASN A 230 -6.40 -5.68 -15.17
CA ASN A 230 -6.13 -7.00 -14.59
C ASN A 230 -7.30 -7.99 -14.78
N ASN A 231 -8.44 -7.55 -15.32
CA ASN A 231 -9.66 -8.34 -15.47
C ASN A 231 -10.27 -8.85 -14.16
N ASN A 232 -10.09 -8.13 -13.06
CA ASN A 232 -10.68 -8.43 -11.76
C ASN A 232 -12.14 -7.95 -11.67
N ASP A 233 -12.96 -8.27 -12.69
CA ASP A 233 -14.40 -7.96 -12.71
C ASP A 233 -15.12 -8.62 -11.53
N SER A 234 -16.29 -8.05 -11.13
CA SER A 234 -17.11 -8.65 -10.07
C SER A 234 -17.46 -10.12 -10.37
N VAL A 235 -17.36 -10.94 -9.32
CA VAL A 235 -17.76 -12.37 -9.35
C VAL A 235 -19.25 -12.51 -9.10
N SER A 236 -19.77 -11.80 -8.11
CA SER A 236 -21.19 -11.77 -7.76
C SER A 236 -21.57 -10.43 -7.13
N GLU A 237 -22.86 -10.13 -7.16
CA GLU A 237 -23.44 -8.91 -6.60
C GLU A 237 -24.69 -9.26 -5.79
N LYS A 238 -24.82 -8.68 -4.60
CA LYS A 238 -25.92 -8.97 -3.66
C LYS A 238 -26.49 -7.71 -3.08
N ASN A 239 -27.80 -7.47 -3.28
CA ASN A 239 -28.57 -6.38 -2.67
C ASN A 239 -27.91 -5.01 -2.86
N VAL A 240 -27.43 -4.75 -4.06
CA VAL A 240 -26.84 -3.49 -4.51
C VAL A 240 -27.68 -2.85 -5.60
N GLU A 241 -27.52 -1.56 -5.81
CA GLU A 241 -28.20 -0.79 -6.85
C GLU A 241 -27.21 0.16 -7.50
N GLU A 242 -27.33 0.37 -8.81
CA GLU A 242 -26.67 1.45 -9.53
C GLU A 242 -27.50 2.72 -9.43
N VAL A 243 -26.92 3.81 -8.99
CA VAL A 243 -27.59 5.12 -8.84
C VAL A 243 -26.67 6.24 -9.30
N ALA A 244 -27.21 7.48 -9.48
CA ALA A 244 -26.36 8.63 -9.80
C ALA A 244 -25.27 8.86 -8.76
N GLY A 245 -24.01 8.95 -9.21
CA GLY A 245 -22.81 9.04 -8.42
C GLY A 245 -22.23 10.45 -8.22
N LYS A 246 -21.03 10.49 -7.71
CA LYS A 246 -20.17 11.70 -7.70
C LYS A 246 -19.64 11.96 -9.10
N SER A 247 -19.33 10.88 -9.83
CA SER A 247 -18.98 10.87 -11.24
C SER A 247 -19.84 9.79 -11.91
N GLY A 248 -20.57 10.08 -12.99
CA GLY A 248 -21.41 9.08 -13.61
C GLY A 248 -22.39 8.41 -12.65
N ASN A 249 -22.27 7.09 -12.47
CA ASN A 249 -23.06 6.30 -11.53
C ASN A 249 -22.20 5.86 -10.32
N ALA A 250 -22.86 5.36 -9.29
CA ALA A 250 -22.25 4.85 -8.07
C ALA A 250 -22.94 3.56 -7.62
N LEU A 251 -22.21 2.73 -6.90
CA LEU A 251 -22.71 1.57 -6.21
C LEU A 251 -23.44 2.00 -4.93
N LYS A 252 -24.73 1.68 -4.80
CA LYS A 252 -25.48 1.83 -3.55
C LYS A 252 -25.43 0.53 -2.77
N LEU A 253 -24.88 0.62 -1.57
CA LEU A 253 -24.90 -0.41 -0.55
C LEU A 253 -26.07 -0.16 0.42
N ASN A 254 -26.90 -1.18 0.65
CA ASN A 254 -28.17 -1.04 1.37
C ASN A 254 -28.09 -1.39 2.87
N GLY A 255 -26.87 -1.63 3.39
CA GLY A 255 -26.68 -2.14 4.74
C GLY A 255 -27.01 -3.64 4.88
N GLY A 256 -26.73 -4.24 6.02
CA GLY A 256 -26.94 -5.68 6.25
C GLY A 256 -26.10 -6.53 5.30
N GLU A 257 -26.69 -7.55 4.66
CA GLU A 257 -26.06 -8.33 3.60
C GLU A 257 -26.16 -7.56 2.27
N SER A 258 -25.12 -6.80 1.93
CA SER A 258 -25.07 -5.99 0.72
C SER A 258 -23.60 -5.88 0.27
N TYR A 259 -23.26 -6.40 -0.91
CA TYR A 259 -21.87 -6.44 -1.37
C TYR A 259 -21.72 -6.67 -2.87
N VAL A 260 -20.54 -6.33 -3.38
CA VAL A 260 -19.94 -6.79 -4.63
C VAL A 260 -18.77 -7.71 -4.26
N GLU A 261 -18.78 -8.95 -4.74
CA GLU A 261 -17.70 -9.92 -4.57
C GLU A 261 -16.66 -9.74 -5.66
N THR A 262 -15.39 -9.64 -5.31
CA THR A 262 -14.26 -9.52 -6.23
C THR A 262 -13.48 -10.83 -6.32
N PRO A 263 -12.68 -11.08 -7.36
CA PRO A 263 -11.82 -12.25 -7.44
C PRO A 263 -10.51 -12.11 -6.62
N VAL A 264 -10.33 -10.99 -5.89
CA VAL A 264 -9.12 -10.69 -5.12
C VAL A 264 -9.45 -10.72 -3.64
N ASP A 265 -8.83 -11.61 -2.88
CA ASP A 265 -9.10 -11.72 -1.44
C ASP A 265 -8.52 -10.54 -0.65
N MET A 266 -7.22 -10.31 -0.79
CA MET A 266 -6.48 -9.28 -0.05
C MET A 266 -5.36 -8.67 -0.88
N VAL A 267 -5.01 -7.41 -0.58
CA VAL A 267 -3.82 -6.75 -1.12
C VAL A 267 -2.98 -6.23 0.04
N GLY A 268 -1.80 -6.78 0.20
CA GLY A 268 -0.87 -6.43 1.27
C GLY A 268 0.22 -5.47 0.85
N PRO A 269 0.93 -4.87 1.82
CA PRO A 269 2.15 -4.14 1.53
C PRO A 269 3.18 -5.11 1.00
N THR A 270 3.48 -5.06 -0.28
CA THR A 270 4.45 -5.93 -0.94
C THR A 270 5.87 -5.65 -0.43
N SER A 271 6.68 -6.70 -0.30
CA SER A 271 8.12 -6.52 -0.11
C SER A 271 8.70 -6.02 -1.43
N GLY A 272 9.45 -4.97 -1.41
CA GLY A 272 10.31 -4.67 -2.53
C GLY A 272 10.07 -3.38 -3.29
N LYS A 273 9.01 -2.62 -3.02
CA LYS A 273 8.87 -1.26 -3.52
C LYS A 273 8.65 -0.29 -2.36
N THR A 274 7.57 0.41 -2.32
CA THR A 274 7.27 1.37 -1.25
C THR A 274 6.75 0.75 0.04
N ALA A 275 6.72 -0.58 0.13
CA ALA A 275 6.27 -1.35 1.30
C ALA A 275 4.91 -0.91 1.86
N GLY A 276 3.97 -0.61 0.96
CA GLY A 276 2.61 -0.20 1.29
C GLY A 276 1.63 -0.53 0.18
N SER A 277 0.36 -0.48 0.49
CA SER A 277 -0.76 -0.60 -0.45
C SER A 277 -1.80 0.48 -0.15
N SER A 278 -2.70 0.77 -1.07
CA SER A 278 -3.75 1.76 -0.84
C SER A 278 -5.10 1.34 -1.38
N ILE A 279 -6.14 1.82 -0.71
CA ILE A 279 -7.51 1.80 -1.20
C ILE A 279 -8.07 3.21 -1.17
N SER A 280 -8.67 3.63 -2.27
CA SER A 280 -9.27 4.95 -2.41
C SER A 280 -10.68 4.84 -2.98
N MET A 281 -11.60 5.68 -2.51
CA MET A 281 -12.97 5.70 -3.00
C MET A 281 -13.70 6.98 -2.61
N TRP A 282 -14.67 7.40 -3.38
CA TRP A 282 -15.70 8.30 -2.93
C TRP A 282 -16.74 7.54 -2.14
N VAL A 283 -17.13 8.09 -1.00
CA VAL A 283 -18.22 7.54 -0.17
C VAL A 283 -19.21 8.63 0.20
N LYS A 284 -20.50 8.28 0.25
CA LYS A 284 -21.55 9.14 0.77
C LYS A 284 -22.43 8.34 1.71
N ARG A 285 -22.29 8.58 3.02
CA ARG A 285 -23.06 7.90 4.04
C ARG A 285 -24.53 8.34 3.98
N ASP A 286 -25.47 7.40 4.01
CA ASP A 286 -26.90 7.70 3.98
C ASP A 286 -27.31 8.58 5.18
N ALA A 287 -28.14 9.60 4.93
CA ALA A 287 -28.66 10.50 5.95
C ALA A 287 -29.43 9.76 7.08
N ALA A 288 -30.12 8.67 6.73
CA ALA A 288 -30.88 7.84 7.66
C ALA A 288 -30.05 6.71 8.31
N SER A 289 -28.74 6.62 7.99
CA SER A 289 -27.83 5.65 8.59
C SER A 289 -27.68 5.92 10.09
N ASP A 290 -27.68 4.87 10.92
CA ASP A 290 -27.35 4.97 12.34
C ASP A 290 -25.84 4.88 12.59
N ASN A 291 -25.40 4.93 13.85
CA ASN A 291 -24.01 4.84 14.23
C ASN A 291 -23.58 3.41 14.62
N SER A 292 -24.36 2.38 14.21
CA SER A 292 -23.90 1.01 14.32
C SER A 292 -22.68 0.76 13.42
N GLU A 293 -21.94 -0.31 13.69
CA GLU A 293 -20.81 -0.71 12.86
C GLU A 293 -21.23 -0.90 11.40
N GLN A 294 -20.45 -0.30 10.47
CA GLN A 294 -20.69 -0.38 9.03
C GLN A 294 -19.38 -0.62 8.28
N VAL A 295 -19.39 -1.65 7.47
CA VAL A 295 -18.23 -2.14 6.73
C VAL A 295 -18.24 -1.66 5.29
N LEU A 296 -17.14 -1.07 4.85
CA LEU A 296 -16.90 -0.65 3.46
C LEU A 296 -16.34 -1.80 2.62
N CYS A 297 -15.40 -2.54 3.17
CA CYS A 297 -14.79 -3.71 2.50
C CYS A 297 -14.45 -4.76 3.53
N GLU A 298 -14.57 -6.03 3.17
CA GLU A 298 -14.17 -7.14 4.03
C GLU A 298 -13.61 -8.33 3.27
N THR A 299 -12.80 -9.12 3.97
CA THR A 299 -12.39 -10.46 3.55
C THR A 299 -12.62 -11.42 4.71
N ASN A 300 -13.32 -12.51 4.43
CA ASN A 300 -13.67 -13.51 5.41
C ASN A 300 -12.77 -14.73 5.27
N THR A 301 -11.74 -14.82 6.11
CA THR A 301 -10.94 -16.04 6.22
C THR A 301 -11.62 -17.07 7.13
N LYS A 302 -11.09 -18.28 7.18
CA LYS A 302 -11.61 -19.33 8.06
C LYS A 302 -11.64 -18.92 9.54
N PHE A 303 -10.75 -18.04 9.96
CA PHE A 303 -10.56 -17.69 11.38
C PHE A 303 -10.85 -16.21 11.67
N ASN A 304 -10.76 -15.36 10.68
CA ASN A 304 -10.84 -13.92 10.84
C ASN A 304 -11.69 -13.24 9.78
N THR A 305 -12.31 -12.13 10.14
CA THR A 305 -12.78 -11.12 9.20
C THR A 305 -11.84 -9.93 9.28
N TYR A 306 -11.21 -9.61 8.17
CA TYR A 306 -10.51 -8.35 7.96
C TYR A 306 -11.52 -7.37 7.39
N ALA A 307 -11.63 -6.17 7.93
CA ALA A 307 -12.64 -5.23 7.46
C ALA A 307 -12.16 -3.78 7.56
N ILE A 308 -12.37 -3.00 6.50
CA ILE A 308 -12.33 -1.54 6.52
C ILE A 308 -13.74 -1.04 6.82
N LYS A 309 -13.87 -0.11 7.76
CA LYS A 309 -15.13 0.32 8.31
C LYS A 309 -15.35 1.82 8.14
N ALA A 310 -16.51 2.19 7.63
CA ALA A 310 -16.98 3.56 7.64
C ALA A 310 -17.32 4.03 9.06
N VAL A 311 -17.80 3.09 9.89
CA VAL A 311 -18.18 3.33 11.29
C VAL A 311 -17.64 2.18 12.12
N GLN A 312 -16.61 2.45 12.92
CA GLN A 312 -16.04 1.48 13.85
C GLN A 312 -16.89 1.36 15.11
N LYS A 313 -17.09 0.14 15.57
CA LYS A 313 -18.00 -0.20 16.69
C LYS A 313 -17.73 0.59 17.98
N ASN A 314 -16.47 0.78 18.32
CA ASN A 314 -16.09 1.33 19.63
C ASN A 314 -15.98 2.86 19.62
N THR A 315 -15.74 3.47 18.48
CA THR A 315 -15.39 4.89 18.34
C THR A 315 -16.29 5.68 17.42
N GLU A 316 -17.16 5.01 16.64
CA GLU A 316 -18.01 5.59 15.58
C GLU A 316 -17.19 6.26 14.44
N LYS A 317 -15.87 6.14 14.46
CA LYS A 317 -14.94 6.70 13.48
C LYS A 317 -14.67 5.74 12.32
N VAL A 318 -14.07 6.25 11.25
CA VAL A 318 -13.48 5.41 10.21
C VAL A 318 -12.35 4.58 10.81
N GLY A 319 -12.30 3.31 10.47
CA GLY A 319 -11.31 2.41 11.05
C GLY A 319 -11.20 1.08 10.31
N PHE A 320 -10.54 0.14 10.93
CA PHE A 320 -10.45 -1.22 10.41
C PHE A 320 -10.31 -2.24 11.54
N SER A 321 -10.60 -3.49 11.21
CA SER A 321 -10.38 -4.63 12.11
C SER A 321 -9.50 -5.66 11.44
N ARG A 322 -8.58 -6.22 12.21
CA ARG A 322 -7.77 -7.36 11.83
C ARG A 322 -7.40 -8.20 13.05
N GLU A 323 -7.32 -9.50 12.93
CA GLU A 323 -6.89 -10.42 13.99
C GLU A 323 -7.61 -10.21 15.34
N GLY A 324 -8.87 -9.76 15.33
CA GLY A 324 -9.62 -9.43 16.52
C GLY A 324 -9.20 -8.14 17.22
N TYR A 325 -8.37 -7.31 16.58
CA TYR A 325 -8.04 -5.95 17.01
C TYR A 325 -8.82 -4.94 16.19
N ASP A 326 -9.28 -3.88 16.87
CA ASP A 326 -9.96 -2.76 16.27
C ASP A 326 -9.06 -1.53 16.31
N TYR A 327 -8.98 -0.85 15.18
CA TYR A 327 -8.19 0.38 15.01
C TYR A 327 -9.10 1.46 14.47
N SER A 328 -8.88 2.69 14.90
CA SER A 328 -9.61 3.87 14.42
C SER A 328 -8.67 4.96 13.97
N PHE A 329 -9.11 5.68 12.96
CA PHE A 329 -8.56 6.97 12.57
C PHE A 329 -9.30 8.10 13.30
N ASP A 330 -8.70 9.29 13.37
CA ASP A 330 -9.34 10.43 14.03
C ASP A 330 -10.30 11.17 13.09
N TYR A 331 -11.28 10.43 12.55
CA TYR A 331 -12.26 10.96 11.61
C TYR A 331 -13.61 10.25 11.69
N GLU A 332 -14.68 11.02 11.85
CA GLU A 332 -16.06 10.55 11.73
C GLU A 332 -16.57 10.86 10.32
N LEU A 333 -17.09 9.85 9.62
CA LEU A 333 -17.64 10.03 8.28
C LEU A 333 -18.98 10.78 8.35
N PRO A 334 -19.09 11.98 7.75
CA PRO A 334 -20.32 12.75 7.74
C PRO A 334 -21.44 12.04 6.98
N LYS A 335 -22.70 12.39 7.30
CA LYS A 335 -23.87 11.90 6.58
C LYS A 335 -24.25 12.84 5.45
N ASP A 336 -24.76 12.28 4.35
CA ASP A 336 -25.29 12.97 3.19
C ASP A 336 -24.27 13.90 2.48
N GLU A 337 -22.99 13.65 2.66
CA GLU A 337 -21.89 14.38 2.04
C GLU A 337 -20.96 13.43 1.31
N TRP A 338 -20.52 13.77 0.11
CA TRP A 338 -19.50 13.04 -0.61
C TRP A 338 -18.11 13.33 -0.02
N VAL A 339 -17.41 12.28 0.35
CA VAL A 339 -16.06 12.33 0.90
C VAL A 339 -15.17 11.36 0.12
N TYR A 340 -13.99 11.81 -0.29
CA TYR A 340 -12.99 10.93 -0.86
C TYR A 340 -12.08 10.40 0.25
N LEU A 341 -12.12 9.10 0.47
CA LEU A 341 -11.26 8.41 1.42
C LEU A 341 -10.09 7.77 0.68
N THR A 342 -8.88 7.93 1.22
CA THR A 342 -7.71 7.13 0.85
C THR A 342 -7.12 6.54 2.12
N ILE A 343 -6.97 5.23 2.17
CA ILE A 343 -6.32 4.52 3.28
C ILE A 343 -5.08 3.84 2.73
N ASN A 344 -3.93 4.24 3.26
CA ASN A 344 -2.66 3.58 3.00
C ASN A 344 -2.38 2.56 4.11
N GLY A 345 -2.12 1.32 3.73
CA GLY A 345 -1.66 0.26 4.62
C GLY A 345 -0.17 0.02 4.46
N TYR A 346 0.55 0.01 5.59
CA TYR A 346 1.98 -0.27 5.66
C TYR A 346 2.24 -1.42 6.63
N LYS A 347 3.47 -1.89 6.71
CA LYS A 347 3.88 -2.97 7.63
C LYS A 347 3.81 -2.58 9.11
N ASP A 348 3.88 -1.30 9.42
CA ASP A 348 3.99 -0.77 10.78
C ASP A 348 2.96 0.31 11.11
N LYS A 349 2.21 0.79 10.14
CA LYS A 349 1.18 1.82 10.29
C LYS A 349 0.08 1.68 9.25
N ALA A 350 -1.02 2.37 9.49
CA ALA A 350 -2.03 2.68 8.49
C ALA A 350 -2.39 4.17 8.59
N GLU A 351 -2.62 4.83 7.47
CA GLU A 351 -2.88 6.27 7.38
C GLU A 351 -4.16 6.55 6.63
N LEU A 352 -4.93 7.52 7.11
CA LEU A 352 -6.14 8.02 6.46
C LEU A 352 -5.91 9.40 5.87
N TYR A 353 -6.33 9.56 4.63
CA TYR A 353 -6.46 10.83 3.94
C TYR A 353 -7.92 11.07 3.58
N VAL A 354 -8.39 12.28 3.75
CA VAL A 354 -9.75 12.72 3.41
C VAL A 354 -9.66 13.87 2.44
N ASN A 355 -10.30 13.74 1.28
CA ASN A 355 -10.25 14.74 0.21
C ASN A 355 -8.79 15.16 -0.11
N ASN A 356 -7.91 14.16 -0.21
CA ASN A 356 -6.47 14.29 -0.46
C ASN A 356 -5.70 15.07 0.63
N LYS A 357 -6.18 15.07 1.87
CA LYS A 357 -5.47 15.65 3.02
C LYS A 357 -5.27 14.60 4.09
N TYR A 358 -4.06 14.52 4.62
CA TYR A 358 -3.76 13.65 5.75
C TYR A 358 -4.63 14.00 6.96
N VAL A 359 -5.17 12.98 7.60
CA VAL A 359 -6.00 13.13 8.80
C VAL A 359 -5.28 12.57 10.03
N SER A 360 -4.96 11.28 10.01
CA SER A 360 -4.28 10.62 11.13
C SER A 360 -3.73 9.25 10.73
N SER A 361 -2.78 8.77 11.51
CA SER A 361 -2.47 7.34 11.58
C SER A 361 -3.50 6.63 12.46
N ALA A 362 -3.73 5.35 12.19
CA ALA A 362 -4.62 4.52 12.96
C ALA A 362 -4.08 4.26 14.37
N THR A 363 -4.98 4.23 15.36
CA THR A 363 -4.69 3.88 16.74
C THR A 363 -5.52 2.68 17.20
N LEU A 364 -4.95 1.85 18.07
CA LEU A 364 -5.64 0.69 18.65
C LEU A 364 -6.73 1.15 19.62
N ASP A 365 -7.98 0.71 19.38
CA ASP A 365 -9.14 1.12 20.20
C ASP A 365 -9.23 0.38 21.53
N ASN A 366 -8.69 -0.83 21.58
CA ASN A 366 -8.92 -1.75 22.70
C ASN A 366 -7.70 -1.84 23.59
N GLU A 367 -7.52 -0.86 24.49
CA GLU A 367 -6.44 -0.82 25.47
C GLU A 367 -6.45 -1.99 26.48
N THR A 368 -7.56 -2.73 26.57
CA THR A 368 -7.68 -3.87 27.50
C THR A 368 -6.96 -5.12 27.00
N LYS A 369 -6.59 -5.16 25.72
CA LYS A 369 -5.72 -6.21 25.19
C LYS A 369 -4.26 -5.84 25.47
N THR A 370 -3.76 -6.24 26.63
CA THR A 370 -2.37 -5.98 27.08
C THR A 370 -1.35 -6.82 26.33
N SER A 371 -1.78 -7.83 25.59
CA SER A 371 -0.95 -8.72 24.80
C SER A 371 -1.33 -8.63 23.33
N GLY A 372 -0.34 -8.49 22.46
CA GLY A 372 -0.47 -8.45 21.02
C GLY A 372 0.15 -7.19 20.42
N SER A 373 0.27 -7.18 19.11
CA SER A 373 0.88 -6.08 18.38
C SER A 373 0.03 -4.82 18.50
N LYS A 374 0.68 -3.73 18.91
CA LYS A 374 0.12 -2.37 18.78
C LYS A 374 0.37 -1.80 17.38
N VAL A 375 1.04 -2.56 16.55
CA VAL A 375 1.37 -2.17 15.18
C VAL A 375 0.10 -2.18 14.34
N ALA A 376 -0.21 -1.05 13.74
CA ALA A 376 -1.41 -0.87 12.92
C ALA A 376 -1.19 -1.34 11.47
N THR A 377 -0.56 -2.50 11.27
CA THR A 377 -0.41 -3.10 9.94
C THR A 377 -1.78 -3.33 9.32
N LEU A 378 -1.95 -2.91 8.10
CA LEU A 378 -3.18 -3.13 7.34
C LEU A 378 -2.89 -3.85 6.04
N VAL A 379 -3.52 -5.01 5.88
CA VAL A 379 -3.73 -5.69 4.61
C VAL A 379 -5.10 -5.29 4.14
N LEU A 380 -5.22 -4.84 2.90
CA LEU A 380 -6.49 -4.36 2.36
C LEU A 380 -7.44 -5.54 2.09
N PRO A 381 -8.54 -5.66 2.82
CA PRO A 381 -9.53 -6.70 2.61
C PRO A 381 -10.45 -6.26 1.46
N VAL A 382 -10.42 -6.98 0.36
CA VAL A 382 -11.13 -6.58 -0.87
C VAL A 382 -11.95 -7.69 -1.51
N GLU A 383 -12.09 -8.84 -0.85
CA GLU A 383 -12.97 -9.94 -1.31
C GLU A 383 -14.41 -9.46 -1.52
N TYR A 384 -14.90 -8.61 -0.59
CA TYR A 384 -16.23 -8.00 -0.67
C TYR A 384 -16.12 -6.48 -0.54
N ILE A 385 -16.63 -5.74 -1.53
CA ILE A 385 -16.93 -4.30 -1.39
C ILE A 385 -18.33 -4.23 -0.76
N GLY A 386 -18.40 -3.81 0.49
CA GLY A 386 -19.54 -4.02 1.38
C GLY A 386 -19.30 -5.13 2.37
N SER A 387 -20.36 -5.86 2.78
CA SER A 387 -20.26 -6.92 3.78
C SER A 387 -21.38 -7.95 3.65
N LYS A 388 -21.10 -9.17 4.07
CA LYS A 388 -22.12 -10.24 4.22
C LYS A 388 -23.03 -10.07 5.42
N THR A 389 -22.71 -9.16 6.35
CA THR A 389 -23.46 -9.05 7.61
C THR A 389 -23.85 -7.62 8.00
N ASN A 390 -22.95 -6.66 7.87
CA ASN A 390 -23.10 -5.28 8.35
C ASN A 390 -22.50 -4.26 7.39
N SER A 391 -22.89 -4.38 6.12
CA SER A 391 -22.44 -3.51 5.05
C SER A 391 -22.71 -2.04 5.35
N PHE A 392 -21.90 -1.19 4.76
CA PHE A 392 -22.12 0.23 4.68
C PHE A 392 -23.51 0.54 4.13
N LYS A 393 -24.17 1.56 4.68
CA LYS A 393 -25.42 2.08 4.16
C LYS A 393 -25.17 3.43 3.53
N GLY A 394 -25.05 3.45 2.20
CA GLY A 394 -24.66 4.63 1.45
C GLY A 394 -24.20 4.32 0.04
N LEU A 395 -23.48 5.26 -0.55
CA LEU A 395 -22.96 5.17 -1.90
C LEU A 395 -21.43 5.03 -1.88
N VAL A 396 -20.91 4.22 -2.80
CA VAL A 396 -19.48 4.06 -3.08
C VAL A 396 -19.26 4.32 -4.56
N ASP A 397 -18.21 5.08 -4.90
CA ASP A 397 -17.94 5.48 -6.26
C ASP A 397 -16.43 5.59 -6.51
N GLU A 398 -15.97 5.32 -7.75
CA GLU A 398 -14.57 5.43 -8.18
C GLU A 398 -13.58 4.71 -7.21
N LEU A 399 -13.83 3.43 -6.93
CA LEU A 399 -13.00 2.63 -6.03
C LEU A 399 -11.75 2.15 -6.76
N THR A 400 -10.58 2.40 -6.14
CA THR A 400 -9.29 1.89 -6.63
C THR A 400 -8.55 1.20 -5.50
N VAL A 401 -7.99 0.03 -5.77
CA VAL A 401 -7.06 -0.70 -4.90
C VAL A 401 -5.72 -0.78 -5.60
N SER A 402 -4.67 -0.29 -4.95
CA SER A 402 -3.32 -0.26 -5.51
C SER A 402 -2.33 -1.05 -4.65
N ALA A 403 -1.40 -1.73 -5.30
CA ALA A 403 -0.28 -2.42 -4.67
C ALA A 403 0.81 -1.46 -4.15
N ASP A 404 0.66 -0.16 -4.41
CA ASP A 404 1.51 0.91 -3.88
C ASP A 404 0.69 1.89 -3.03
N PRO A 405 1.27 2.51 -2.00
CA PRO A 405 0.58 3.56 -1.26
C PRO A 405 0.34 4.77 -2.16
N THR A 406 -0.84 5.35 -2.05
CA THR A 406 -1.13 6.60 -2.75
C THR A 406 -0.34 7.73 -2.13
N THR A 407 0.54 8.35 -2.89
CA THR A 407 1.26 9.54 -2.47
C THR A 407 0.34 10.75 -2.62
N VAL A 408 -0.25 11.17 -1.52
CA VAL A 408 -1.03 12.42 -1.48
C VAL A 408 -0.07 13.56 -1.15
N SER A 409 0.39 14.26 -2.16
CA SER A 409 1.28 15.40 -1.98
C SER A 409 0.49 16.69 -1.77
N GLU A 410 0.38 17.16 -0.53
CA GLU A 410 0.03 18.56 -0.27
C GLU A 410 1.17 19.51 -0.72
N SER A 411 2.34 18.96 -1.02
CA SER A 411 3.60 19.64 -1.25
C SER A 411 3.92 19.97 -2.72
N GLY A 412 2.94 19.99 -3.60
CA GLY A 412 3.14 20.42 -4.98
C GLY A 412 3.85 21.79 -5.06
N ASN A 413 4.91 21.87 -5.87
CA ASN A 413 5.70 23.08 -6.13
C ASN A 413 6.66 23.50 -4.98
N ALA A 414 7.16 22.56 -4.19
CA ALA A 414 8.31 22.83 -3.33
C ALA A 414 9.51 23.30 -4.16
N LEU A 415 10.26 24.26 -3.63
CA LEU A 415 11.47 24.73 -4.24
C LEU A 415 12.53 23.62 -4.30
N SER A 416 13.24 23.52 -5.41
CA SER A 416 14.39 22.60 -5.52
C SER A 416 15.41 22.90 -4.41
N ARG A 417 15.82 21.88 -3.68
CA ARG A 417 16.83 21.99 -2.62
C ARG A 417 18.26 22.07 -3.14
N ALA A 418 18.47 21.99 -4.46
CA ALA A 418 19.78 22.10 -5.08
C ALA A 418 20.46 23.43 -4.70
N GLY A 419 21.64 23.33 -4.11
CA GLY A 419 22.42 24.48 -3.68
C GLY A 419 21.96 25.12 -2.36
N TRP A 420 20.98 24.54 -1.65
CA TRP A 420 20.66 24.99 -0.30
C TRP A 420 21.81 24.69 0.65
N THR A 421 22.02 25.60 1.59
CA THR A 421 22.89 25.35 2.75
C THR A 421 22.09 25.53 4.04
N VAL A 422 22.43 24.74 5.04
CA VAL A 422 21.69 24.76 6.32
C VAL A 422 22.61 25.04 7.49
N SER A 423 22.04 25.69 8.52
CA SER A 423 22.68 25.86 9.83
C SER A 423 21.65 25.65 10.94
N ALA A 424 22.10 25.20 12.09
CA ALA A 424 21.26 24.99 13.26
C ALA A 424 21.95 25.48 14.52
N CYS A 425 21.16 25.72 15.58
CA CYS A 425 21.72 26.14 16.91
C CYS A 425 22.71 25.09 17.45
N SER A 426 22.40 23.81 17.24
CA SER A 426 23.23 22.65 17.56
C SER A 426 22.82 21.45 16.74
N GLN A 427 23.64 20.41 16.71
CA GLN A 427 23.31 19.14 16.08
C GLN A 427 23.95 17.97 16.83
N GLU A 428 23.30 16.83 16.83
CA GLU A 428 23.88 15.59 17.35
C GLU A 428 24.76 14.94 16.27
N SER A 429 26.04 14.86 16.52
CA SER A 429 27.02 14.44 15.52
C SER A 429 26.94 12.97 15.12
N SER A 430 26.30 12.13 15.93
CA SER A 430 26.23 10.69 15.70
C SER A 430 25.00 10.22 14.91
N GLU A 431 23.92 11.02 14.91
CA GLU A 431 22.65 10.58 14.29
C GLU A 431 21.80 11.72 13.69
N GLY A 432 22.12 12.97 13.95
CA GLY A 432 21.21 14.09 13.70
C GLY A 432 21.89 15.31 13.05
N SER A 433 22.62 15.12 11.95
CA SER A 433 23.22 16.20 11.16
C SER A 433 22.15 17.17 10.63
N ALA A 434 22.45 18.49 10.58
CA ALA A 434 21.55 19.46 9.98
C ALA A 434 21.24 19.19 8.50
N GLN A 435 22.16 18.58 7.77
CA GLN A 435 21.96 18.23 6.36
C GLN A 435 20.85 17.19 6.17
N ASN A 436 20.61 16.32 7.14
CA ASN A 436 19.56 15.30 7.07
C ASN A 436 18.15 15.90 6.98
N ALA A 437 17.93 17.14 7.35
CA ALA A 437 16.62 17.81 7.23
C ALA A 437 16.30 18.29 5.79
N ILE A 438 17.21 18.10 4.83
CA ILE A 438 17.02 18.47 3.42
C ILE A 438 17.61 17.45 2.43
N ASP A 439 17.89 16.22 2.86
CA ASP A 439 18.55 15.19 2.04
C ASP A 439 17.57 14.37 1.18
N GLY A 440 16.26 14.43 1.47
CA GLY A 440 15.23 13.72 0.74
C GLY A 440 14.95 12.31 1.28
N ASP A 441 15.51 11.96 2.44
CA ASP A 441 15.33 10.69 3.12
C ASP A 441 14.57 10.92 4.44
N ASP A 442 13.29 10.61 4.47
CA ASP A 442 12.40 10.78 5.63
C ASP A 442 12.76 9.88 6.83
N THR A 443 13.64 8.91 6.64
CA THR A 443 14.16 8.04 7.68
C THR A 443 15.32 8.66 8.46
N THR A 444 16.00 9.64 7.87
CA THR A 444 17.02 10.46 8.53
C THR A 444 16.41 11.73 9.13
N PHE A 445 17.11 12.40 10.01
CA PHE A 445 16.61 13.64 10.61
C PHE A 445 17.73 14.47 11.20
N TRP A 446 17.53 15.78 11.28
CA TRP A 446 18.28 16.65 12.17
C TRP A 446 17.77 16.50 13.61
N HIS A 447 18.69 16.52 14.58
CA HIS A 447 18.41 16.53 16.02
C HIS A 447 19.32 17.53 16.73
N THR A 448 18.74 18.38 17.58
CA THR A 448 19.54 19.21 18.47
C THR A 448 20.43 18.35 19.37
N ASN A 449 21.57 18.89 19.80
CA ASN A 449 22.49 18.15 20.66
C ASN A 449 21.80 17.79 21.98
N TRP A 450 21.64 16.53 22.29
CA TRP A 450 21.03 16.02 23.52
C TRP A 450 22.04 15.55 24.57
N ARG A 451 23.32 15.36 24.17
CA ARG A 451 24.41 14.91 25.09
C ARG A 451 24.95 16.03 25.94
N THR A 452 24.94 17.24 25.41
CA THR A 452 25.18 18.47 26.18
C THR A 452 23.94 19.34 26.01
N PRO A 453 22.90 19.15 26.80
CA PRO A 453 21.57 19.68 26.51
C PRO A 453 21.56 21.19 26.45
N ASP A 454 21.26 21.68 25.26
CA ASP A 454 20.94 23.05 25.01
C ASP A 454 19.43 23.21 25.21
N VAL A 455 19.01 23.81 26.27
CA VAL A 455 17.62 23.80 26.75
C VAL A 455 16.90 25.04 26.24
N ILE A 456 15.68 24.86 25.68
CA ILE A 456 14.80 26.01 25.40
C ILE A 456 14.48 26.74 26.68
N SER A 457 14.79 28.03 26.71
CA SER A 457 14.53 28.92 27.83
C SER A 457 13.98 30.27 27.35
N GLY A 458 13.54 31.14 28.26
CA GLY A 458 13.06 32.48 27.88
C GLY A 458 14.10 33.38 27.22
N THR A 459 15.36 32.98 27.23
CA THR A 459 16.48 33.69 26.60
C THR A 459 17.15 32.95 25.48
N HIS A 460 16.75 31.66 25.22
CA HIS A 460 17.33 30.82 24.21
C HIS A 460 16.26 29.88 23.60
N ASN A 461 16.09 29.97 22.30
CA ASN A 461 15.26 29.06 21.52
C ASN A 461 16.14 28.29 20.53
N HIS A 462 15.82 27.02 20.31
CA HIS A 462 16.43 26.27 19.21
C HIS A 462 16.03 26.88 17.87
N TYR A 463 16.87 26.70 16.87
CA TYR A 463 16.53 27.09 15.51
C TYR A 463 17.16 26.16 14.46
N PHE A 464 16.51 26.12 13.30
CA PHE A 464 17.02 25.57 12.07
C PHE A 464 16.89 26.63 10.97
N GLU A 465 17.96 26.89 10.21
CA GLU A 465 18.00 27.94 9.19
C GLU A 465 18.43 27.37 7.84
N VAL A 466 17.68 27.67 6.79
CA VAL A 466 17.99 27.39 5.39
C VAL A 466 18.49 28.68 4.74
N THR A 467 19.57 28.60 3.97
CA THR A 467 20.04 29.66 3.08
C THR A 467 19.85 29.22 1.63
N LEU A 468 19.09 30.00 0.87
CA LEU A 468 18.80 29.75 -0.54
C LEU A 468 19.97 30.19 -1.44
N PRO A 469 20.27 29.47 -2.55
CA PRO A 469 21.31 29.88 -3.50
C PRO A 469 20.98 31.23 -4.17
N GLU A 470 19.69 31.47 -4.44
CA GLU A 470 19.17 32.70 -5.02
C GLU A 470 17.99 33.21 -4.19
N VAL A 471 17.66 34.49 -4.34
CA VAL A 471 16.47 35.10 -3.72
C VAL A 471 15.21 34.49 -4.36
N GLN A 472 14.31 33.99 -3.54
CA GLN A 472 13.03 33.46 -3.96
C GLN A 472 11.88 34.17 -3.23
N THR A 473 10.75 34.35 -3.90
CA THR A 473 9.52 34.77 -3.23
C THR A 473 8.79 33.55 -2.74
N ILE A 474 8.61 33.41 -1.41
CA ILE A 474 7.99 32.24 -0.76
C ILE A 474 6.75 32.64 0.02
N SER A 475 5.83 31.70 0.23
CA SER A 475 4.62 31.92 1.05
C SER A 475 4.26 30.74 1.95
N ARG A 476 5.06 29.68 1.96
CA ARG A 476 4.83 28.48 2.81
C ARG A 476 6.14 27.80 3.16
N LEU A 477 6.17 27.23 4.36
CA LEU A 477 7.18 26.29 4.82
C LEU A 477 6.49 24.99 5.23
N SER A 478 7.08 23.82 4.90
CA SER A 478 6.70 22.56 5.55
C SER A 478 7.82 21.97 6.37
N CYS A 479 7.42 21.20 7.39
CA CYS A 479 8.30 20.48 8.29
C CYS A 479 7.75 19.08 8.52
N LEU A 480 8.46 18.05 8.04
CA LEU A 480 8.19 16.67 8.37
C LEU A 480 8.89 16.34 9.69
N PRO A 481 8.15 15.95 10.74
CA PRO A 481 8.76 15.54 12.00
C PRO A 481 9.52 14.22 11.85
N ARG A 482 10.38 13.93 12.81
CA ARG A 482 11.01 12.62 12.96
C ARG A 482 9.94 11.51 12.99
N GLN A 483 10.10 10.48 12.15
CA GLN A 483 9.09 9.43 11.95
C GLN A 483 9.17 8.30 12.99
N ASN A 484 10.37 7.93 13.43
CA ASN A 484 10.60 6.80 14.32
C ASN A 484 10.43 7.09 15.82
N SER A 485 10.08 8.34 16.22
CA SER A 485 9.87 8.74 17.59
C SER A 485 9.06 10.06 17.71
N ALA A 486 8.35 10.22 18.81
CA ALA A 486 7.69 11.50 19.15
C ALA A 486 8.67 12.54 19.71
N ASN A 487 9.92 12.14 20.07
CA ASN A 487 10.90 13.04 20.66
C ASN A 487 11.30 14.13 19.67
N GLY A 488 11.26 15.37 20.14
CA GLY A 488 11.68 16.53 19.37
C GLY A 488 10.69 17.04 18.32
N ARG A 489 9.47 16.52 18.25
CA ARG A 489 8.43 17.08 17.38
C ARG A 489 8.13 18.51 17.77
N ILE A 490 8.20 19.41 16.78
CA ILE A 490 8.02 20.85 16.99
C ILE A 490 6.52 21.14 17.00
N PHE A 491 6.02 21.76 18.05
CA PHE A 491 4.62 22.14 18.13
C PHE A 491 4.37 23.63 18.45
N LYS A 492 5.41 24.41 18.84
CA LYS A 492 5.33 25.87 18.93
C LYS A 492 6.56 26.51 18.30
N TYR A 493 6.36 27.49 17.40
CA TYR A 493 7.43 28.03 16.58
C TYR A 493 7.18 29.47 16.12
N ASP A 494 8.27 30.16 15.68
CA ASP A 494 8.22 31.34 14.83
C ASP A 494 8.93 31.04 13.50
N ILE A 495 8.58 31.77 12.45
CA ILE A 495 9.32 31.77 11.18
C ILE A 495 9.85 33.15 10.91
N VAL A 496 11.17 33.27 10.75
CA VAL A 496 11.87 34.48 10.42
C VAL A 496 12.48 34.38 9.04
N VAL A 497 12.18 35.35 8.19
CA VAL A 497 12.72 35.43 6.81
C VAL A 497 13.75 36.58 6.78
N THR A 498 14.95 36.27 6.25
CA THR A 498 15.99 37.27 5.98
C THR A 498 16.02 37.58 4.49
N LYS A 499 15.84 38.82 4.11
CA LYS A 499 15.90 39.32 2.73
C LYS A 499 17.34 39.42 2.22
N ALA A 500 17.54 39.73 0.95
CA ALA A 500 18.87 39.90 0.35
C ALA A 500 19.69 41.02 0.95
N ASP A 501 19.02 42.08 1.45
CA ASP A 501 19.66 43.22 2.12
C ASP A 501 20.01 42.95 3.59
N GLY A 502 19.71 41.77 4.11
CA GLY A 502 19.92 41.38 5.50
C GLY A 502 18.78 41.74 6.44
N THR A 503 17.71 42.37 5.96
CA THR A 503 16.54 42.71 6.79
C THR A 503 15.83 41.43 7.22
N GLU A 504 15.58 41.26 8.52
CA GLU A 504 14.80 40.16 9.08
C GLU A 504 13.35 40.57 9.30
N THR A 505 12.43 39.66 8.95
CA THR A 505 10.98 39.83 9.16
C THR A 505 10.44 38.52 9.75
N THR A 506 9.77 38.60 10.89
CA THR A 506 9.02 37.46 11.45
C THR A 506 7.68 37.34 10.70
N VAL A 507 7.51 36.30 9.95
CA VAL A 507 6.32 36.07 9.12
C VAL A 507 5.28 35.19 9.81
N VAL A 508 5.70 34.36 10.78
CA VAL A 508 4.83 33.62 11.68
C VAL A 508 5.33 33.84 13.11
N THR A 509 4.43 34.23 14.00
CA THR A 509 4.70 34.41 15.44
C THR A 509 3.79 33.47 16.23
N ASP A 510 4.38 32.73 17.18
CA ASP A 510 3.66 31.78 18.04
C ASP A 510 2.80 30.75 17.24
N GLY A 511 3.28 30.34 16.08
CA GLY A 511 2.65 29.28 15.30
C GLY A 511 2.59 27.97 16.10
N THR A 512 1.55 27.19 15.85
CA THR A 512 1.36 25.89 16.52
C THR A 512 1.08 24.79 15.53
N TRP A 513 1.66 23.60 15.76
CA TRP A 513 1.42 22.38 15.02
C TRP A 513 0.92 21.27 15.94
N ALA A 514 0.15 20.32 15.40
CA ALA A 514 -0.26 19.12 16.13
C ALA A 514 0.97 18.24 16.46
N ASN A 515 0.94 17.59 17.63
CA ASN A 515 2.03 16.70 18.06
C ASN A 515 1.81 15.27 17.51
N ASP A 516 1.92 15.11 16.20
CA ASP A 516 1.85 13.83 15.50
C ASP A 516 2.96 13.73 14.45
N ALA A 517 3.06 12.63 13.74
CA ALA A 517 4.11 12.36 12.75
C ALA A 517 3.84 12.96 11.36
N SER A 518 2.67 13.59 11.13
CA SER A 518 2.32 14.16 9.82
C SER A 518 3.20 15.34 9.44
N GLU A 519 3.36 15.59 8.15
CA GLU A 519 4.00 16.81 7.66
C GLU A 519 3.20 18.04 8.12
N LYS A 520 3.90 19.05 8.58
CA LYS A 520 3.35 20.30 9.12
C LYS A 520 3.56 21.43 8.14
N PHE A 521 2.54 22.27 7.97
CA PHE A 521 2.58 23.42 7.07
C PHE A 521 2.40 24.73 7.84
N ALA A 522 3.08 25.77 7.37
CA ALA A 522 2.92 27.13 7.83
C ALA A 522 2.80 28.06 6.64
N ASP A 523 1.62 28.65 6.44
CA ASP A 523 1.34 29.63 5.39
C ASP A 523 1.57 31.05 5.91
N PHE A 524 2.11 31.93 5.06
CA PHE A 524 2.35 33.34 5.36
C PHE A 524 2.26 34.17 4.08
N ASP A 525 2.17 35.48 4.22
CA ASP A 525 2.15 36.40 3.07
C ASP A 525 3.44 36.29 2.26
N PRO A 526 3.37 36.39 0.91
CA PRO A 526 4.52 36.33 0.03
C PRO A 526 5.63 37.29 0.43
N ILE A 527 6.85 36.79 0.57
CA ILE A 527 8.02 37.57 0.95
C ILE A 527 9.25 37.10 0.20
N GLU A 528 10.09 38.06 -0.23
CA GLU A 528 11.41 37.72 -0.75
C GLU A 528 12.32 37.18 0.36
N ALA A 529 12.87 35.98 0.12
CA ALA A 529 13.68 35.26 1.08
C ALA A 529 15.08 34.95 0.49
N LYS A 530 16.10 35.26 1.22
CA LYS A 530 17.45 34.75 1.05
C LYS A 530 17.76 33.68 2.09
N LYS A 531 17.20 33.84 3.31
CA LYS A 531 17.25 32.82 4.36
C LYS A 531 15.91 32.68 5.03
N VAL A 532 15.66 31.48 5.54
CA VAL A 532 14.46 31.16 6.31
C VAL A 532 14.88 30.41 7.57
N LYS A 533 14.49 30.94 8.71
CA LYS A 533 14.80 30.41 10.03
C LYS A 533 13.52 29.93 10.71
N LEU A 534 13.43 28.65 11.02
CA LEU A 534 12.43 28.08 11.91
C LEU A 534 12.94 28.16 13.34
N VAL A 535 12.33 29.00 14.17
CA VAL A 535 12.67 29.17 15.57
C VAL A 535 11.75 28.29 16.41
N ILE A 536 12.32 27.38 17.17
CA ILE A 536 11.58 26.36 17.93
C ILE A 536 11.35 26.92 19.36
N LYS A 537 10.10 27.19 19.69
CA LYS A 537 9.69 27.71 21.01
C LYS A 537 9.28 26.63 21.97
N ASP A 538 8.72 25.51 21.44
CA ASP A 538 8.39 24.34 22.23
C ASP A 538 8.39 23.09 21.34
N ALA A 539 8.84 21.96 21.90
CA ALA A 539 8.95 20.68 21.21
C ALA A 539 8.64 19.52 22.15
N GLY A 540 8.07 18.42 21.62
CA GLY A 540 7.80 17.21 22.37
C GLY A 540 9.10 16.58 22.84
N SER A 541 9.29 16.43 24.15
CA SER A 541 10.31 15.59 24.73
C SER A 541 9.86 15.09 26.09
N ASP A 542 10.28 13.90 26.44
CA ASP A 542 10.13 13.25 27.73
C ASP A 542 11.11 13.77 28.79
N ASN A 543 12.08 14.60 28.38
CA ASN A 543 13.12 15.15 29.20
C ASN A 543 13.11 16.67 29.22
N ALA A 544 13.68 17.27 30.27
CA ALA A 544 13.72 18.70 30.54
C ALA A 544 14.41 19.58 29.46
N GLY A 545 14.94 18.98 28.39
CA GLY A 545 15.72 19.66 27.35
C GLY A 545 14.93 20.21 26.17
N LYS A 546 13.70 19.76 25.93
CA LYS A 546 12.85 20.17 24.79
C LYS A 546 13.60 20.18 23.46
N HIS A 547 14.21 19.06 23.11
CA HIS A 547 14.98 18.92 21.89
C HIS A 547 14.12 19.08 20.64
N GLY A 548 14.66 19.67 19.57
CA GLY A 548 14.01 19.78 18.27
C GLY A 548 14.54 18.75 17.29
N THR A 549 13.64 18.18 16.45
CA THR A 549 13.98 17.29 15.34
C THR A 549 13.23 17.67 14.07
N ILE A 550 13.85 17.48 12.91
CA ILE A 550 13.26 17.68 11.59
C ILE A 550 13.75 16.54 10.70
N ALA A 551 12.84 15.71 10.16
CA ALA A 551 13.19 14.76 9.13
C ALA A 551 13.39 15.49 7.80
N GLU A 552 12.40 16.30 7.38
CA GLU A 552 12.47 17.04 6.13
C GLU A 552 11.90 18.45 6.26
N LEU A 553 12.53 19.44 5.62
CA LEU A 553 12.03 20.80 5.54
C LEU A 553 11.96 21.25 4.08
N ASN A 554 10.80 21.83 3.70
CA ASN A 554 10.57 22.38 2.37
C ASN A 554 10.13 23.85 2.45
N LEU A 555 10.42 24.59 1.37
CA LEU A 555 9.94 25.95 1.14
C LEU A 555 9.19 25.99 -0.19
N TYR A 556 8.17 26.81 -0.28
CA TYR A 556 7.28 26.86 -1.44
C TYR A 556 7.22 28.25 -2.05
N ALA A 557 7.31 28.30 -3.37
CA ALA A 557 7.16 29.53 -4.11
C ALA A 557 5.79 30.18 -3.88
N ALA A 558 5.77 31.49 -3.82
CA ALA A 558 4.53 32.27 -3.76
C ALA A 558 4.01 32.54 -5.18
N TYR A 559 2.71 32.33 -5.36
CA TYR A 559 2.00 32.64 -6.60
C TYR A 559 0.95 33.72 -6.34
N GLY A 560 0.87 34.69 -7.26
CA GLY A 560 -0.08 35.80 -7.16
C GLY A 560 -1.32 35.62 -8.03
N LYS A 561 -2.19 36.62 -8.01
CA LYS A 561 -3.42 36.66 -8.83
C LYS A 561 -3.17 36.42 -10.32
N ALA A 562 -2.08 36.96 -10.86
CA ALA A 562 -1.71 36.81 -12.28
C ALA A 562 -1.38 35.34 -12.64
N ASP A 563 -0.73 34.61 -11.73
CA ASP A 563 -0.38 33.20 -11.93
C ASP A 563 -1.63 32.33 -11.92
N VAL A 564 -2.54 32.53 -10.97
CA VAL A 564 -3.84 31.85 -10.90
C VAL A 564 -4.65 32.14 -12.15
N GLN A 565 -4.70 33.40 -12.63
CA GLN A 565 -5.42 33.79 -13.84
C GLN A 565 -4.84 33.09 -15.09
N LYS A 566 -3.52 33.00 -15.18
CA LYS A 566 -2.83 32.31 -16.27
C LYS A 566 -3.17 30.81 -16.26
N ALA A 567 -3.05 30.15 -15.10
CA ALA A 567 -3.42 28.75 -14.95
C ALA A 567 -4.89 28.49 -15.29
N TYR A 568 -5.79 29.33 -14.75
CA TYR A 568 -7.23 29.24 -15.05
C TYR A 568 -7.51 29.34 -16.55
N ASN A 569 -6.93 30.35 -17.24
CA ASN A 569 -7.10 30.53 -18.68
C ASN A 569 -6.54 29.34 -19.50
N THR A 570 -5.51 28.69 -19.01
CA THR A 570 -4.95 27.49 -19.65
C THR A 570 -5.94 26.33 -19.57
N TYR A 571 -6.59 26.14 -18.44
CA TYR A 571 -7.33 24.93 -18.13
C TYR A 571 -8.86 25.05 -18.33
N VAL A 572 -9.43 26.28 -18.39
CA VAL A 572 -10.87 26.49 -18.45
C VAL A 572 -11.53 25.87 -19.68
N ASN A 573 -10.77 25.60 -20.74
CA ASN A 573 -11.28 25.01 -21.98
C ASN A 573 -11.14 23.48 -22.04
N TYR A 574 -10.61 22.84 -20.99
CA TYR A 574 -10.55 21.37 -20.90
C TYR A 574 -11.98 20.84 -20.80
N LYS A 575 -12.23 19.68 -21.41
CA LYS A 575 -13.54 19.07 -21.50
C LYS A 575 -13.58 17.76 -20.71
N SER A 576 -14.63 17.57 -19.93
CA SER A 576 -14.82 16.36 -19.13
C SER A 576 -14.79 15.07 -19.95
N GLU A 577 -15.25 15.11 -21.19
CA GLU A 577 -15.28 13.97 -22.11
C GLU A 577 -13.89 13.44 -22.51
N ASP A 578 -12.84 14.24 -22.32
CA ASP A 578 -11.46 13.87 -22.66
C ASP A 578 -10.73 13.19 -21.50
N TYR A 579 -11.30 13.17 -20.31
CA TYR A 579 -10.66 12.69 -19.07
C TYR A 579 -11.52 11.68 -18.32
N THR A 580 -10.90 10.90 -17.43
CA THR A 580 -11.62 9.98 -16.56
C THR A 580 -12.40 10.73 -15.49
N GLY A 581 -13.59 10.22 -15.12
CA GLY A 581 -14.45 10.85 -14.13
C GLY A 581 -13.76 11.05 -12.78
N LYS A 582 -12.98 10.05 -12.36
CA LYS A 582 -12.15 10.06 -11.14
C LYS A 582 -11.23 11.29 -11.08
N THR A 583 -10.41 11.50 -12.09
CA THR A 583 -9.43 12.59 -12.09
C THR A 583 -10.08 13.95 -12.42
N TRP A 584 -11.10 13.93 -13.29
CA TRP A 584 -11.84 15.14 -13.66
C TRP A 584 -12.56 15.80 -12.48
N THR A 585 -13.11 15.02 -11.56
CA THR A 585 -13.83 15.54 -10.40
C THR A 585 -12.96 16.47 -9.55
N PHE A 586 -11.74 16.03 -9.20
CA PHE A 586 -10.80 16.87 -8.46
C PHE A 586 -10.36 18.10 -9.22
N PHE A 587 -10.13 17.93 -10.52
CA PHE A 587 -9.75 19.04 -11.39
C PHE A 587 -10.86 20.09 -11.50
N ALA A 588 -12.11 19.67 -11.71
CA ALA A 588 -13.26 20.58 -11.81
C ALA A 588 -13.48 21.36 -10.50
N ASP A 589 -13.36 20.72 -9.35
CA ASP A 589 -13.47 21.36 -8.05
C ASP A 589 -12.33 22.38 -7.83
N ALA A 590 -11.10 22.05 -8.22
CA ALA A 590 -9.96 22.97 -8.13
C ALA A 590 -10.08 24.16 -9.10
N LEU A 591 -10.57 23.91 -10.33
CA LEU A 591 -10.81 24.96 -11.32
C LEU A 591 -11.91 25.92 -10.84
N ALA A 592 -12.99 25.39 -10.25
CA ALA A 592 -14.07 26.20 -9.66
C ALA A 592 -13.56 27.02 -8.46
N ASN A 593 -12.71 26.43 -7.60
CA ASN A 593 -12.09 27.15 -6.50
C ASN A 593 -11.15 28.25 -6.98
N ALA A 594 -10.34 28.01 -8.00
CA ALA A 594 -9.48 29.03 -8.60
C ALA A 594 -10.30 30.21 -9.13
N LYS A 595 -11.42 29.95 -9.80
CA LYS A 595 -12.37 30.97 -10.24
C LYS A 595 -12.92 31.77 -9.07
N LYS A 596 -13.38 31.11 -8.01
CA LYS A 596 -13.89 31.75 -6.80
C LYS A 596 -12.86 32.67 -6.16
N VAL A 597 -11.60 32.23 -6.06
CA VAL A 597 -10.50 33.03 -5.53
C VAL A 597 -10.16 34.23 -6.40
N LEU A 598 -10.22 34.07 -7.73
CA LEU A 598 -10.02 35.18 -8.69
C LEU A 598 -11.11 36.24 -8.63
N ASP A 599 -12.37 35.83 -8.45
CA ASP A 599 -13.54 36.71 -8.41
C ASP A 599 -13.71 37.43 -7.07
N ASN A 600 -13.14 36.91 -5.99
CA ASN A 600 -13.19 37.52 -4.69
C ASN A 600 -12.13 38.63 -4.56
N ALA A 601 -12.58 39.88 -4.43
CA ALA A 601 -11.71 41.06 -4.30
C ALA A 601 -10.85 41.04 -3.00
N ASP A 602 -11.30 40.32 -1.96
CA ASP A 602 -10.67 40.21 -0.66
C ASP A 602 -9.78 38.95 -0.53
N SER A 603 -9.54 38.26 -1.65
CA SER A 603 -8.66 37.09 -1.63
C SER A 603 -7.24 37.45 -1.21
N THR A 604 -6.72 36.69 -0.25
CA THR A 604 -5.35 36.89 0.28
C THR A 604 -4.31 36.33 -0.69
N ALA A 605 -3.06 36.76 -0.54
CA ALA A 605 -1.94 36.22 -1.29
C ALA A 605 -1.76 34.70 -1.05
N ALA A 606 -1.96 34.24 0.19
CA ALA A 606 -1.96 32.83 0.53
C ALA A 606 -3.06 32.06 -0.21
N ALA A 607 -4.27 32.64 -0.34
CA ALA A 607 -5.36 32.03 -1.09
C ALA A 607 -5.02 31.86 -2.59
N TYR A 608 -4.39 32.87 -3.21
CA TYR A 608 -3.92 32.76 -4.60
C TYR A 608 -2.87 31.67 -4.75
N SER A 609 -1.86 31.64 -3.86
CA SER A 609 -0.80 30.62 -3.92
C SER A 609 -1.37 29.21 -3.76
N GLN A 610 -2.28 29.00 -2.84
CA GLN A 610 -2.94 27.71 -2.62
C GLN A 610 -3.83 27.30 -3.80
N ALA A 611 -4.60 28.23 -4.37
CA ALA A 611 -5.44 27.96 -5.53
C ALA A 611 -4.62 27.60 -6.77
N TYR A 612 -3.48 28.27 -7.00
CA TYR A 612 -2.55 27.95 -8.08
C TYR A 612 -1.98 26.54 -7.92
N THR A 613 -1.42 26.27 -6.75
CA THR A 613 -0.79 24.97 -6.44
C THR A 613 -1.80 23.83 -6.58
N ASN A 614 -2.97 23.95 -5.98
CA ASN A 614 -4.01 22.93 -6.07
C ASN A 614 -4.44 22.68 -7.52
N LEU A 615 -4.75 23.74 -8.30
CA LEU A 615 -5.18 23.59 -9.68
C LEU A 615 -4.11 22.96 -10.57
N THR A 616 -2.84 23.35 -10.42
CA THR A 616 -1.76 22.81 -11.25
C THR A 616 -1.43 21.36 -10.88
N ASN A 617 -1.52 21.00 -9.60
CA ASN A 617 -1.29 19.63 -9.15
C ASN A 617 -2.36 18.67 -9.69
N VAL A 618 -3.63 18.99 -9.52
CA VAL A 618 -4.70 18.10 -10.02
C VAL A 618 -4.76 18.08 -11.56
N ALA A 619 -4.36 19.17 -12.24
CA ALA A 619 -4.23 19.18 -13.69
C ALA A 619 -3.10 18.25 -14.20
N ALA A 620 -2.01 18.15 -13.45
CA ALA A 620 -0.92 17.22 -13.77
C ALA A 620 -1.29 15.73 -13.52
N GLN A 621 -2.33 15.48 -12.73
CA GLN A 621 -2.84 14.13 -12.42
C GLN A 621 -4.03 13.72 -13.31
N LEU A 622 -4.45 14.56 -14.27
CA LEU A 622 -5.53 14.22 -15.17
C LEU A 622 -5.14 13.00 -16.03
N GLU A 623 -5.93 11.93 -15.90
CA GLU A 623 -5.85 10.78 -16.77
C GLU A 623 -6.79 10.99 -17.96
N THR A 624 -6.29 10.83 -19.18
CA THR A 624 -7.15 10.94 -20.37
C THR A 624 -7.94 9.66 -20.59
N THR A 625 -9.11 9.76 -21.23
CA THR A 625 -9.89 8.58 -21.66
C THR A 625 -9.09 7.68 -22.61
N LYS A 626 -8.09 8.22 -23.33
CA LYS A 626 -7.15 7.47 -24.16
C LYS A 626 -6.20 6.62 -23.29
N ASP A 627 -5.64 7.18 -22.22
CA ASP A 627 -4.74 6.45 -21.31
C ASP A 627 -5.51 5.33 -20.61
N LYS A 628 -6.73 5.59 -20.13
CA LYS A 628 -7.63 4.58 -19.56
C LYS A 628 -7.90 3.46 -20.56
N LEU A 629 -8.29 3.76 -21.81
CA LEU A 629 -8.49 2.73 -22.84
C LEU A 629 -7.20 1.92 -23.09
N THR A 630 -6.05 2.57 -23.10
CA THR A 630 -4.76 1.90 -23.33
C THR A 630 -4.47 0.89 -22.20
N ARG A 631 -4.69 1.29 -20.95
CA ARG A 631 -4.50 0.46 -19.76
C ARG A 631 -5.46 -0.75 -19.78
N VAL A 632 -6.75 -0.50 -19.93
CA VAL A 632 -7.79 -1.53 -19.94
C VAL A 632 -7.57 -2.52 -21.10
N LEU A 633 -7.23 -2.03 -22.29
CA LEU A 633 -7.00 -2.86 -23.48
C LEU A 633 -5.92 -3.93 -23.25
N THR A 634 -4.90 -3.62 -22.45
CA THR A 634 -3.85 -4.60 -22.11
C THR A 634 -4.42 -5.85 -21.43
N GLY A 635 -5.34 -5.66 -20.49
CA GLY A 635 -6.05 -6.78 -19.84
C GLY A 635 -6.93 -7.56 -20.80
N TYR A 636 -7.65 -6.86 -21.68
CA TYR A 636 -8.52 -7.50 -22.67
C TYR A 636 -7.73 -8.29 -23.71
N GLN A 637 -6.53 -7.84 -24.10
CA GLN A 637 -5.65 -8.60 -25.02
C GLN A 637 -5.15 -9.91 -24.39
N ASN A 638 -4.97 -9.93 -23.07
CA ASN A 638 -4.45 -11.08 -22.32
C ASN A 638 -5.57 -11.94 -21.68
N PHE A 639 -6.84 -11.61 -21.93
CA PHE A 639 -7.95 -12.34 -21.33
C PHE A 639 -8.02 -13.78 -21.84
N ASP A 640 -8.11 -14.74 -20.92
CA ASP A 640 -8.24 -16.16 -21.26
C ASP A 640 -9.62 -16.45 -21.85
N THR A 641 -9.66 -16.77 -23.13
CA THR A 641 -10.87 -17.13 -23.86
C THR A 641 -11.12 -18.64 -23.95
N THR A 642 -10.33 -19.45 -23.22
CA THR A 642 -10.48 -20.90 -23.22
C THR A 642 -11.90 -21.33 -22.77
N GLY A 643 -12.54 -22.19 -23.52
CA GLY A 643 -13.87 -22.70 -23.18
C GLY A 643 -15.06 -21.91 -23.75
N TYR A 644 -14.84 -20.73 -24.33
CA TYR A 644 -15.89 -20.00 -25.05
C TYR A 644 -16.02 -20.48 -26.49
N SER A 645 -17.16 -20.20 -27.13
CA SER A 645 -17.42 -20.55 -28.52
C SER A 645 -16.60 -19.72 -29.50
N GLU A 646 -16.26 -20.32 -30.68
CA GLU A 646 -15.46 -19.62 -31.70
C GLU A 646 -16.10 -18.32 -32.17
N GLY A 647 -17.42 -18.27 -32.30
CA GLY A 647 -18.14 -17.09 -32.73
C GLY A 647 -18.11 -15.97 -31.67
N SER A 648 -18.26 -16.31 -30.39
CA SER A 648 -18.18 -15.30 -29.30
C SER A 648 -16.76 -14.78 -29.18
N ILE A 649 -15.74 -15.63 -29.29
CA ILE A 649 -14.32 -15.22 -29.30
C ILE A 649 -14.02 -14.27 -30.47
N ALA A 650 -14.49 -14.63 -31.68
CA ALA A 650 -14.27 -13.81 -32.87
C ALA A 650 -14.87 -12.40 -32.73
N ASN A 651 -16.07 -12.27 -32.14
CA ASN A 651 -16.70 -11.00 -31.87
C ASN A 651 -15.93 -10.19 -30.82
N TYR A 652 -15.44 -10.83 -29.76
CA TYR A 652 -14.60 -10.23 -28.76
C TYR A 652 -13.30 -9.67 -29.36
N GLN A 653 -12.54 -10.52 -30.06
CA GLN A 653 -11.27 -10.14 -30.71
C GLN A 653 -11.44 -9.01 -31.74
N LYS A 654 -12.59 -8.96 -32.43
CA LYS A 654 -12.91 -7.85 -33.34
C LYS A 654 -12.97 -6.51 -32.61
N GLN A 655 -13.54 -6.45 -31.40
CA GLN A 655 -13.61 -5.19 -30.64
C GLN A 655 -12.23 -4.83 -30.05
N VAL A 656 -11.44 -5.80 -29.60
CA VAL A 656 -10.03 -5.60 -29.20
C VAL A 656 -9.25 -4.94 -30.33
N LYS A 657 -9.33 -5.50 -31.55
CA LYS A 657 -8.65 -4.95 -32.73
C LYS A 657 -9.14 -3.53 -33.10
N LYS A 658 -10.45 -3.26 -33.03
CA LYS A 658 -11.01 -1.93 -33.28
C LYS A 658 -10.48 -0.89 -32.28
N ALA A 659 -10.33 -1.26 -30.99
CA ALA A 659 -9.76 -0.39 -29.96
C ALA A 659 -8.26 -0.11 -30.24
N GLU A 660 -7.47 -1.13 -30.64
CA GLU A 660 -6.08 -0.96 -31.04
C GLU A 660 -5.90 0.00 -32.24
N GLU A 661 -6.78 -0.12 -33.23
CA GLU A 661 -6.77 0.74 -34.41
C GLU A 661 -7.16 2.18 -34.05
N LEU A 662 -8.15 2.33 -33.15
CA LEU A 662 -8.58 3.64 -32.66
C LEU A 662 -7.47 4.38 -31.91
N LEU A 663 -6.71 3.69 -31.05
CA LEU A 663 -5.58 4.29 -30.32
C LEU A 663 -4.48 4.86 -31.27
N LYS A 664 -4.38 4.32 -32.48
CA LYS A 664 -3.41 4.78 -33.53
C LYS A 664 -4.01 5.87 -34.45
N LYS A 665 -5.33 6.12 -34.36
CA LYS A 665 -6.01 7.04 -35.26
C LYS A 665 -5.78 8.49 -34.83
N GLU A 666 -5.24 9.30 -35.74
CA GLU A 666 -5.14 10.75 -35.55
C GLU A 666 -6.53 11.41 -35.49
N GLY A 667 -6.70 12.37 -34.56
CA GLY A 667 -7.93 13.13 -34.40
C GLY A 667 -9.09 12.36 -33.74
N ALA A 668 -8.83 11.18 -33.16
CA ALA A 668 -9.81 10.51 -32.30
C ALA A 668 -10.06 11.33 -31.02
N THR A 669 -11.31 11.40 -30.59
CA THR A 669 -11.77 12.20 -29.44
C THR A 669 -11.90 11.37 -28.18
N GLY A 670 -12.00 12.03 -27.01
CA GLY A 670 -12.29 11.36 -25.74
C GLY A 670 -13.56 10.49 -25.80
N ALA A 671 -14.61 11.02 -26.44
CA ALA A 671 -15.85 10.28 -26.64
C ALA A 671 -15.69 9.02 -27.52
N ASP A 672 -14.75 9.01 -28.49
CA ASP A 672 -14.46 7.81 -29.27
C ASP A 672 -13.76 6.75 -28.41
N PHE A 673 -12.83 7.15 -27.56
CA PHE A 673 -12.14 6.24 -26.63
C PHE A 673 -13.09 5.66 -25.58
N ALA A 674 -13.96 6.49 -24.99
CA ALA A 674 -14.98 6.03 -24.05
C ALA A 674 -15.94 5.00 -24.70
N ARG A 675 -16.39 5.27 -25.93
CA ARG A 675 -17.24 4.32 -26.68
C ARG A 675 -16.52 3.02 -27.01
N ALA A 676 -15.21 3.06 -27.29
CA ALA A 676 -14.42 1.87 -27.53
C ALA A 676 -14.30 1.00 -26.26
N LEU A 677 -14.12 1.65 -25.10
CA LEU A 677 -14.12 0.97 -23.82
C LEU A 677 -15.47 0.29 -23.51
N GLU A 678 -16.57 1.00 -23.73
CA GLU A 678 -17.92 0.42 -23.60
C GLU A 678 -18.13 -0.79 -24.53
N ASN A 679 -17.66 -0.71 -25.77
CA ASN A 679 -17.75 -1.83 -26.71
C ASN A 679 -16.90 -3.03 -26.29
N LEU A 680 -15.72 -2.81 -25.69
CA LEU A 680 -14.89 -3.88 -25.12
C LEU A 680 -15.62 -4.58 -23.98
N LYS A 681 -16.18 -3.83 -23.02
CA LYS A 681 -16.97 -4.36 -21.91
C LYS A 681 -18.15 -5.22 -22.40
N LYS A 682 -18.94 -4.69 -23.35
CA LYS A 682 -20.06 -5.42 -23.97
C LYS A 682 -19.61 -6.70 -24.67
N ALA A 683 -18.49 -6.65 -25.37
CA ALA A 683 -17.96 -7.84 -26.06
C ALA A 683 -17.47 -8.91 -25.08
N LYS A 684 -16.84 -8.52 -23.97
CA LYS A 684 -16.45 -9.43 -22.89
C LYS A 684 -17.67 -10.06 -22.22
N ALA A 685 -18.69 -9.26 -21.91
CA ALA A 685 -19.95 -9.75 -21.34
C ALA A 685 -20.72 -10.70 -22.27
N ALA A 686 -20.53 -10.57 -23.57
CA ALA A 686 -21.17 -11.44 -24.57
C ALA A 686 -20.42 -12.75 -24.86
N LEU A 687 -19.28 -12.99 -24.21
CA LEU A 687 -18.57 -14.28 -24.32
C LEU A 687 -19.47 -15.40 -23.78
N SER A 688 -19.63 -16.46 -24.57
CA SER A 688 -20.53 -17.58 -24.28
C SER A 688 -19.94 -18.89 -24.74
N THR A 689 -20.29 -19.97 -24.06
CA THR A 689 -20.01 -21.36 -24.53
C THR A 689 -20.88 -21.76 -25.71
N GLU A 690 -22.01 -21.06 -25.94
CA GLU A 690 -22.92 -21.28 -27.05
C GLU A 690 -22.56 -20.39 -28.24
N GLU A 691 -22.64 -20.92 -29.46
CA GLU A 691 -22.42 -20.12 -30.66
C GLU A 691 -23.45 -19.02 -30.81
N PRO A 692 -23.06 -17.77 -31.15
CA PRO A 692 -23.98 -16.70 -31.42
C PRO A 692 -24.94 -17.05 -32.56
N ALA A 693 -26.17 -16.62 -32.42
CA ALA A 693 -27.15 -16.77 -33.50
C ALA A 693 -26.64 -16.11 -34.79
N LYS A 694 -26.72 -16.81 -35.91
CA LYS A 694 -26.32 -16.26 -37.21
C LYS A 694 -27.22 -15.08 -37.59
N SER A 695 -26.59 -13.95 -37.97
CA SER A 695 -27.30 -12.76 -38.44
C SER A 695 -28.01 -13.00 -39.78
N ASP A 696 -29.19 -12.41 -39.97
CA ASP A 696 -29.88 -12.37 -41.25
C ASP A 696 -29.27 -11.31 -42.19
N LYS A 697 -28.51 -11.75 -43.16
CA LYS A 697 -27.82 -10.91 -44.13
C LYS A 697 -28.62 -10.63 -45.40
N THR A 698 -29.86 -11.08 -45.48
CA THR A 698 -30.69 -10.97 -46.69
C THR A 698 -30.82 -9.51 -47.18
N LYS A 699 -31.12 -8.58 -46.29
CA LYS A 699 -31.24 -7.15 -46.62
C LYS A 699 -29.90 -6.54 -47.04
N LEU A 700 -28.80 -6.90 -46.42
CA LEU A 700 -27.48 -6.43 -46.76
C LEU A 700 -27.03 -6.92 -48.13
N THR A 701 -27.26 -8.22 -48.41
CA THR A 701 -27.00 -8.81 -49.72
C THR A 701 -27.74 -8.08 -50.83
N ALA A 702 -29.02 -7.76 -50.63
CA ALA A 702 -29.81 -7.01 -51.60
C ALA A 702 -29.27 -5.56 -51.75
N ALA A 703 -28.93 -4.88 -50.65
CA ALA A 703 -28.41 -3.53 -50.67
C ALA A 703 -27.05 -3.45 -51.41
N VAL A 704 -26.15 -4.37 -51.18
CA VAL A 704 -24.85 -4.47 -51.91
C VAL A 704 -25.06 -4.71 -53.38
N ALA A 705 -25.97 -5.63 -53.73
CA ALA A 705 -26.28 -5.96 -55.13
C ALA A 705 -26.88 -4.73 -55.89
N GLU A 706 -27.68 -3.84 -55.22
CA GLU A 706 -28.16 -2.64 -55.81
C GLU A 706 -27.05 -1.57 -55.90
N ALA A 707 -26.22 -1.45 -54.87
CA ALA A 707 -25.10 -0.52 -54.84
C ALA A 707 -24.07 -0.78 -55.94
N GLU A 708 -23.83 -2.04 -56.29
CA GLU A 708 -22.92 -2.43 -57.39
C GLU A 708 -23.41 -1.97 -58.77
N LYS A 709 -24.69 -1.68 -58.94
CA LYS A 709 -25.24 -1.18 -60.18
C LYS A 709 -25.15 0.31 -60.37
N VAL A 710 -24.72 1.08 -59.35
CA VAL A 710 -24.65 2.54 -59.38
C VAL A 710 -23.60 3.00 -60.39
N ASN A 711 -24.03 3.84 -61.34
CA ASN A 711 -23.13 4.46 -62.31
C ASN A 711 -22.36 5.63 -61.63
N LYS A 712 -21.13 5.41 -61.26
CA LYS A 712 -20.28 6.36 -60.51
C LYS A 712 -19.96 7.63 -61.32
N ALA A 713 -20.05 7.59 -62.64
CA ALA A 713 -19.78 8.72 -63.51
C ALA A 713 -20.77 9.89 -63.34
N ASP A 714 -21.90 9.67 -62.67
CA ASP A 714 -22.95 10.64 -62.45
C ASP A 714 -22.76 11.46 -61.13
N TYR A 715 -21.70 11.21 -60.39
CA TYR A 715 -21.46 11.74 -59.06
C TYR A 715 -20.10 12.43 -58.91
N THR A 716 -19.92 13.25 -57.89
CA THR A 716 -18.64 13.91 -57.58
C THR A 716 -17.60 12.91 -57.04
N ASP A 717 -16.32 13.19 -57.23
CA ASP A 717 -15.23 12.32 -56.76
C ASP A 717 -15.30 12.04 -55.25
N ASP A 718 -15.67 13.05 -54.43
CA ASP A 718 -15.80 12.91 -52.99
C ASP A 718 -16.97 11.99 -52.60
N SER A 719 -18.13 12.12 -53.27
CA SER A 719 -19.27 11.25 -53.03
C SER A 719 -19.02 9.82 -53.49
N VAL A 720 -18.31 9.63 -54.62
CA VAL A 720 -17.89 8.30 -55.14
C VAL A 720 -16.93 7.66 -54.13
N LYS A 721 -15.97 8.39 -53.59
CA LYS A 721 -15.01 7.87 -52.59
C LYS A 721 -15.75 7.42 -51.33
N SER A 722 -16.67 8.22 -50.81
CA SER A 722 -17.46 7.87 -49.60
C SER A 722 -18.33 6.63 -49.86
N PHE A 723 -18.97 6.57 -51.03
CA PHE A 723 -19.76 5.40 -51.45
C PHE A 723 -18.93 4.14 -51.58
N GLU A 724 -17.73 4.19 -52.18
CA GLU A 724 -16.82 3.06 -52.29
C GLU A 724 -16.35 2.55 -50.95
N GLN A 725 -16.10 3.44 -49.98
CA GLN A 725 -15.79 3.06 -48.63
C GLN A 725 -16.95 2.33 -47.96
N ALA A 726 -18.17 2.84 -48.07
CA ALA A 726 -19.38 2.20 -47.54
C ALA A 726 -19.65 0.85 -48.19
N LEU A 727 -19.49 0.74 -49.50
CA LEU A 727 -19.66 -0.53 -50.21
C LEU A 727 -18.63 -1.57 -49.84
N THR A 728 -17.36 -1.16 -49.67
CA THR A 728 -16.27 -2.04 -49.21
C THR A 728 -16.54 -2.55 -47.80
N ALA A 729 -16.96 -1.66 -46.89
CA ALA A 729 -17.33 -2.01 -45.52
C ALA A 729 -18.53 -3.00 -45.49
N ALA A 730 -19.57 -2.74 -46.32
CA ALA A 730 -20.73 -3.61 -46.40
C ALA A 730 -20.38 -5.02 -46.93
N LYS A 731 -19.49 -5.12 -47.89
CA LYS A 731 -18.99 -6.44 -48.41
C LYS A 731 -18.20 -7.17 -47.31
N ALA A 732 -17.35 -6.49 -46.54
CA ALA A 732 -16.63 -7.09 -45.44
C ALA A 732 -17.59 -7.68 -44.37
N VAL A 733 -18.70 -7.00 -44.07
CA VAL A 733 -19.75 -7.51 -43.16
C VAL A 733 -20.47 -8.73 -43.75
N LEU A 734 -20.69 -8.78 -45.06
CA LEU A 734 -21.25 -9.96 -45.72
C LEU A 734 -20.35 -11.20 -45.61
N GLU A 735 -19.05 -11.01 -45.75
CA GLU A 735 -18.04 -12.08 -45.69
C GLU A 735 -17.75 -12.52 -44.24
N ASP A 736 -17.95 -11.65 -43.24
CA ASP A 736 -17.73 -11.97 -41.84
C ASP A 736 -18.77 -12.97 -41.32
N THR A 737 -18.35 -14.23 -41.10
CA THR A 737 -19.22 -15.34 -40.64
C THR A 737 -19.90 -15.03 -39.30
N TYR A 738 -19.26 -14.19 -38.46
CA TYR A 738 -19.70 -13.87 -37.12
C TYR A 738 -20.20 -12.42 -36.97
N ALA A 739 -20.53 -11.75 -38.10
CA ALA A 739 -21.13 -10.43 -38.06
C ALA A 739 -22.42 -10.43 -37.21
N THR A 740 -22.55 -9.50 -36.28
CA THR A 740 -23.75 -9.35 -35.46
C THR A 740 -24.90 -8.75 -36.28
N GLN A 741 -26.16 -8.97 -35.86
CA GLN A 741 -27.30 -8.35 -36.55
C GLN A 741 -27.21 -6.83 -36.58
N ALA A 742 -26.71 -6.22 -35.51
CA ALA A 742 -26.48 -4.77 -35.41
C ALA A 742 -25.47 -4.25 -36.46
N GLU A 743 -24.37 -5.01 -36.70
CA GLU A 743 -23.39 -4.66 -37.75
C GLU A 743 -24.00 -4.80 -39.16
N VAL A 744 -24.81 -5.83 -39.39
CA VAL A 744 -25.54 -6.03 -40.66
C VAL A 744 -26.51 -4.88 -40.90
N ASP A 745 -27.31 -4.50 -39.89
CA ASP A 745 -28.28 -3.40 -40.01
C ASP A 745 -27.61 -2.06 -40.20
N ALA A 746 -26.51 -1.78 -39.49
CA ALA A 746 -25.71 -0.55 -39.65
C ALA A 746 -25.10 -0.48 -41.06
N ALA A 747 -24.56 -1.58 -41.59
CA ALA A 747 -24.02 -1.60 -42.94
C ALA A 747 -25.10 -1.34 -44.00
N VAL A 748 -26.32 -1.87 -43.84
CA VAL A 748 -27.48 -1.57 -44.71
C VAL A 748 -27.81 -0.09 -44.67
N ASN A 749 -27.84 0.52 -43.45
CA ASN A 749 -28.20 1.95 -43.29
C ASN A 749 -27.14 2.87 -43.89
N THR A 750 -25.85 2.56 -43.63
CA THR A 750 -24.72 3.36 -44.18
C THR A 750 -24.67 3.29 -45.70
N LEU A 751 -24.95 2.16 -46.30
CA LEU A 751 -24.93 1.99 -47.74
C LEU A 751 -26.12 2.68 -48.43
N LYS A 752 -27.22 2.94 -47.70
CA LYS A 752 -28.40 3.64 -48.24
C LYS A 752 -28.32 5.16 -48.12
N GLN A 753 -27.48 5.70 -47.29
CA GLN A 753 -27.19 7.14 -47.14
C GLN A 753 -26.25 7.64 -48.25
#